data_5ea9315482a14780fbc063471b86112d
#
_entry.id   5ea9315482a14780fbc063471b86112d
#
_cell.length_a   1.000
_cell.length_b   1.000
_cell.length_c   1.000
_cell.angle_alpha   90.00
_cell.angle_beta   90.00
_cell.angle_gamma   90.00
#
_symmetry.space_group_name_H-M   'P 1'
#
loop_
_entity.id
_entity.type
_entity.pdbx_description
1 polymer ?
#
loop_
_entity_poly.entity_id
_entity_poly.type
_entity_poly.pdbx_seq_one_letter_code
_entity_poly.pdbx_strand_id
1 'polypeptide(L)'
;MIRALVIVACLAVSTAAFAQQSVTVAVIKDSEESRLEWQRTALIEELMALTSREFDIEIKRFVADWSRASIEQVAEAAYADPDVDMVLVTGFIANQVLARRSNFPKPTFLPIVIDTGLFVTPPVDGRSGIANLNYLATYADFSTDLEELGRMVRYTNVTLLIDQELSESIPVLRQRAFEAAGERGISLGEVAHDGVDHKLLERLPEGTEALFVAGLARMPDEAFDQLIEDINRQGYPSYSFAGVTDVERGLLMTNSEPRDINRQARLNALNMQAVMLGGRAEDQPIDSQVKDRLTINMATARRIGVSPSFEILADATLLNPEMEVTGDELALVDIALLAVSENQELLAESYGVDAGFEEIALARANLLPFLSATVSNTTRKDSPSVQSGFFPERTDDAALGLSQVIYADSVSANVTIQKEIQRTREAGLREFRLDIIQAATTAYYQVLNARSQLNVQENNLRITRENLELAEDRVRLGTSTAADIFRWQAEVARSRIAVANTSASLAASWDTLNRLLHQPPGSRLPLREASFNEPFVMTQGEFDDLIRSQADYQIFSGFYIRRAVQQSPELESLDAQIAAKRRELKAAQRAFWLPEFTVSAQLTENLNQSGAGVSTGEGLSDWNVGVQATLPLFAGGQRRSESTRAKFELKRLVALRIGTEERVEENIRIQLHQAQAKYITIELAKEAAEASRKNFDLISDAYARGTVNVIELLDAQEASLNAAATATDSLYDFLITIMALQRAVGGYDYLLPPSEREALRNQFKSTLTESQ
;
A
#
# COMPACT_ATOMS: atom_id res chain seq x y z
N MET A 1 -54.16 54.60 -14.15
CA MET A 1 -54.24 54.61 -12.67
C MET A 1 -54.65 53.24 -12.03
N ILE A 2 -55.22 52.32 -12.80
CA ILE A 2 -55.65 50.98 -12.24
C ILE A 2 -54.54 49.88 -12.22
N ARG A 3 -53.47 50.10 -13.01
CA ARG A 3 -52.33 49.14 -13.02
C ARG A 3 -51.29 49.38 -11.92
N ALA A 4 -51.27 50.50 -11.25
CA ALA A 4 -50.36 50.82 -10.15
C ALA A 4 -50.86 50.31 -8.78
N LEU A 5 -52.17 50.08 -8.65
CA LEU A 5 -52.76 49.65 -7.38
C LEU A 5 -52.68 48.10 -7.16
N VAL A 6 -52.51 47.31 -8.24
CA VAL A 6 -52.40 45.86 -8.14
C VAL A 6 -50.99 45.45 -7.83
N ILE A 7 -49.96 46.23 -8.18
CA ILE A 7 -48.55 45.92 -7.86
C ILE A 7 -48.22 46.28 -6.41
N VAL A 8 -48.89 47.24 -5.79
CA VAL A 8 -48.69 47.55 -4.36
C VAL A 8 -49.43 46.55 -3.44
N ALA A 9 -50.51 45.91 -3.91
CA ALA A 9 -51.19 44.86 -3.14
C ALA A 9 -50.48 43.51 -3.20
N CYS A 10 -49.71 43.19 -4.26
CA CYS A 10 -48.90 41.99 -4.34
C CYS A 10 -47.53 42.09 -3.64
N LEU A 11 -47.03 43.30 -3.35
CA LEU A 11 -45.79 43.50 -2.58
C LEU A 11 -46.03 43.59 -1.06
N ALA A 12 -47.27 43.63 -0.58
CA ALA A 12 -47.62 43.64 0.85
C ALA A 12 -47.93 42.27 1.42
N VAL A 13 -47.85 41.18 0.63
CA VAL A 13 -48.15 39.83 1.10
C VAL A 13 -46.87 38.98 1.27
N SER A 14 -45.67 39.51 0.99
CA SER A 14 -44.45 38.72 1.02
C SER A 14 -43.43 39.05 2.14
N THR A 15 -43.90 39.64 3.27
CA THR A 15 -43.09 39.76 4.50
C THR A 15 -43.92 39.46 5.75
N ALA A 16 -44.65 38.36 5.75
CA ALA A 16 -44.90 37.66 7.00
C ALA A 16 -43.59 36.91 7.31
N ALA A 17 -42.71 37.54 8.06
CA ALA A 17 -41.70 36.80 8.81
C ALA A 17 -42.48 35.81 9.66
N PHE A 18 -42.45 34.52 9.34
CA PHE A 18 -42.87 33.50 10.25
C PHE A 18 -42.04 33.67 11.50
N ALA A 19 -42.62 34.16 12.59
CA ALA A 19 -41.98 34.11 13.89
C ALA A 19 -41.76 32.63 14.19
N GLN A 20 -40.49 32.22 14.30
CA GLN A 20 -40.15 30.87 14.71
C GLN A 20 -40.85 30.62 16.06
N GLN A 21 -41.47 29.47 16.19
CA GLN A 21 -42.08 29.06 17.47
C GLN A 21 -40.95 28.73 18.44
N SER A 22 -40.89 29.43 19.58
CA SER A 22 -39.92 29.11 20.62
C SER A 22 -40.29 27.81 21.33
N VAL A 23 -39.32 26.89 21.48
CA VAL A 23 -39.48 25.62 22.20
C VAL A 23 -38.31 25.46 23.16
N THR A 24 -38.61 25.28 24.43
CA THR A 24 -37.59 25.06 25.47
C THR A 24 -37.43 23.57 25.77
N VAL A 25 -36.23 23.05 25.48
CA VAL A 25 -35.85 21.66 25.72
C VAL A 25 -35.01 21.54 26.99
N ALA A 26 -35.49 20.82 27.99
CA ALA A 26 -34.69 20.42 29.14
C ALA A 26 -33.76 19.27 28.76
N VAL A 27 -32.46 19.46 28.93
CA VAL A 27 -31.44 18.42 28.70
C VAL A 27 -30.97 17.87 30.04
N ILE A 28 -31.28 16.60 30.35
CA ILE A 28 -30.85 15.93 31.59
C ILE A 28 -29.54 15.17 31.34
N LYS A 29 -28.49 15.46 32.13
CA LYS A 29 -27.17 14.86 32.10
C LYS A 29 -26.89 14.07 33.38
N ASP A 30 -26.06 13.02 33.27
CA ASP A 30 -25.56 12.27 34.44
C ASP A 30 -24.63 13.11 35.32
N SER A 31 -23.79 13.96 34.69
CA SER A 31 -22.81 14.85 35.33
C SER A 31 -22.36 15.94 34.37
N GLU A 32 -21.64 16.95 34.83
CA GLU A 32 -20.98 17.95 33.96
C GLU A 32 -19.87 17.33 33.13
N GLU A 33 -19.11 16.38 33.68
CA GLU A 33 -18.02 15.68 33.02
C GLU A 33 -18.40 14.21 32.79
N SER A 34 -18.38 13.78 31.55
CA SER A 34 -18.59 12.38 31.14
C SER A 34 -17.76 12.07 29.91
N ARG A 35 -17.07 10.95 29.91
CA ARG A 35 -16.36 10.43 28.73
C ARG A 35 -17.28 10.25 27.51
N LEU A 36 -18.57 10.05 27.74
CA LEU A 36 -19.57 9.88 26.67
C LEU A 36 -20.24 11.20 26.24
N GLU A 37 -19.67 12.36 26.56
CA GLU A 37 -20.20 13.69 26.21
C GLU A 37 -20.41 13.90 24.69
N TRP A 38 -19.62 13.23 23.87
CA TRP A 38 -19.75 13.26 22.42
C TRP A 38 -21.10 12.74 21.90
N GLN A 39 -21.71 11.78 22.58
CA GLN A 39 -23.06 11.28 22.25
C GLN A 39 -24.10 12.38 22.42
N ARG A 40 -24.00 13.15 23.48
CA ARG A 40 -24.86 14.31 23.73
C ARG A 40 -24.69 15.38 22.67
N THR A 41 -23.45 15.67 22.29
CA THR A 41 -23.15 16.67 21.26
C THR A 41 -23.83 16.29 19.94
N ALA A 42 -23.69 15.03 19.50
CA ALA A 42 -24.33 14.53 18.30
C ALA A 42 -25.88 14.64 18.34
N LEU A 43 -26.51 14.34 19.47
CA LEU A 43 -27.95 14.44 19.65
C LEU A 43 -28.46 15.90 19.52
N ILE A 44 -27.76 16.85 20.12
CA ILE A 44 -28.13 18.28 20.11
C ILE A 44 -27.85 18.89 18.73
N GLU A 45 -26.71 18.60 18.13
CA GLU A 45 -26.34 19.12 16.80
C GLU A 45 -27.34 18.66 15.73
N GLU A 46 -27.75 17.41 15.74
CA GLU A 46 -28.71 16.89 14.78
C GLU A 46 -30.12 17.48 15.01
N LEU A 47 -30.54 17.66 16.28
CA LEU A 47 -31.78 18.33 16.61
C LEU A 47 -31.77 19.79 16.06
N MET A 48 -30.71 20.54 16.31
CA MET A 48 -30.59 21.92 15.83
C MET A 48 -30.55 21.99 14.31
N ALA A 49 -29.82 21.08 13.65
CA ALA A 49 -29.73 21.04 12.20
C ALA A 49 -31.08 20.80 11.52
N LEU A 50 -31.90 19.90 12.07
CA LEU A 50 -33.23 19.57 11.52
C LEU A 50 -34.28 20.64 11.78
N THR A 51 -34.26 21.29 12.94
CA THR A 51 -35.35 22.12 13.43
C THR A 51 -35.12 23.62 13.30
N SER A 52 -33.87 24.10 13.11
CA SER A 52 -33.49 25.53 13.12
C SER A 52 -34.22 26.44 12.09
N ARG A 53 -34.85 25.85 11.07
CA ARG A 53 -35.65 26.62 10.08
C ARG A 53 -37.08 26.93 10.54
N GLU A 54 -37.62 26.09 11.43
CA GLU A 54 -39.05 26.09 11.83
C GLU A 54 -39.23 26.55 13.29
N PHE A 55 -38.26 26.22 14.14
CA PHE A 55 -38.30 26.45 15.59
C PHE A 55 -37.07 27.21 16.08
N ASP A 56 -37.25 28.02 17.12
CA ASP A 56 -36.21 28.64 17.93
C ASP A 56 -36.08 27.81 19.21
N ILE A 57 -35.00 26.99 19.31
CA ILE A 57 -34.82 26.03 20.42
C ILE A 57 -33.93 26.63 21.50
N GLU A 58 -34.51 26.76 22.69
CA GLU A 58 -33.76 27.10 23.91
C GLU A 58 -33.46 25.83 24.70
N ILE A 59 -32.16 25.64 25.10
CA ILE A 59 -31.72 24.48 25.87
C ILE A 59 -31.50 24.88 27.32
N LYS A 60 -32.29 24.31 28.24
CA LYS A 60 -32.09 24.35 29.69
C LYS A 60 -31.35 23.09 30.16
N ARG A 61 -30.26 23.21 30.85
CA ARG A 61 -29.43 22.08 31.32
C ARG A 61 -29.79 21.71 32.77
N PHE A 62 -30.00 20.41 32.99
CA PHE A 62 -30.23 19.82 34.30
C PHE A 62 -29.20 18.72 34.52
N VAL A 63 -28.29 18.93 35.50
CA VAL A 63 -27.15 18.07 35.71
C VAL A 63 -27.23 17.33 37.03
N ALA A 64 -27.09 16.02 37.02
CA ALA A 64 -27.05 15.15 38.18
C ALA A 64 -25.59 14.95 38.71
N ASP A 65 -25.42 14.07 39.66
CA ASP A 65 -24.11 13.69 40.27
C ASP A 65 -23.81 12.20 40.10
N TRP A 66 -24.29 11.58 39.03
CA TRP A 66 -24.23 10.17 38.70
C TRP A 66 -25.22 9.30 39.50
N SER A 67 -25.61 9.71 40.72
CA SER A 67 -26.47 8.87 41.58
C SER A 67 -27.91 8.84 41.07
N ARG A 68 -28.56 7.70 41.22
CA ARG A 68 -29.99 7.53 40.94
C ARG A 68 -30.85 8.59 41.62
N ALA A 69 -30.58 8.91 42.88
CA ALA A 69 -31.35 9.89 43.61
C ALA A 69 -31.25 11.29 43.02
N SER A 70 -30.06 11.71 42.63
CA SER A 70 -29.83 13.00 41.98
C SER A 70 -30.48 13.04 40.57
N ILE A 71 -30.40 11.97 39.77
CA ILE A 71 -31.05 11.87 38.48
C ILE A 71 -32.59 12.02 38.63
N GLU A 72 -33.21 11.32 39.57
CA GLU A 72 -34.64 11.45 39.86
C GLU A 72 -34.99 12.89 40.31
N GLN A 73 -34.15 13.52 41.13
CA GLN A 73 -34.34 14.90 41.62
C GLN A 73 -34.28 15.94 40.50
N VAL A 74 -33.28 15.88 39.62
CA VAL A 74 -33.15 16.83 38.51
C VAL A 74 -34.23 16.60 37.45
N ALA A 75 -34.71 15.36 37.26
CA ALA A 75 -35.84 15.08 36.38
C ALA A 75 -37.14 15.70 36.93
N GLU A 76 -37.40 15.59 38.24
CA GLU A 76 -38.57 16.28 38.86
C GLU A 76 -38.45 17.81 38.71
N ALA A 77 -37.25 18.39 38.85
CA ALA A 77 -37.06 19.81 38.64
C ALA A 77 -37.37 20.23 37.18
N ALA A 78 -36.92 19.44 36.21
CA ALA A 78 -37.20 19.68 34.79
C ALA A 78 -38.69 19.56 34.45
N TYR A 79 -39.42 18.59 35.04
CA TYR A 79 -40.85 18.45 34.85
C TYR A 79 -41.64 19.54 35.54
N ALA A 80 -41.17 20.07 36.67
CA ALA A 80 -41.86 21.13 37.43
C ALA A 80 -41.62 22.54 36.82
N ASP A 81 -40.61 22.74 36.02
CA ASP A 81 -40.26 24.03 35.40
C ASP A 81 -41.32 24.41 34.32
N PRO A 82 -42.11 25.48 34.53
CA PRO A 82 -43.20 25.87 33.62
C PRO A 82 -42.72 26.29 32.22
N ASP A 83 -41.45 26.71 32.09
CA ASP A 83 -40.89 27.16 30.81
C ASP A 83 -40.41 26.00 29.92
N VAL A 84 -40.28 24.78 30.46
CA VAL A 84 -39.87 23.59 29.72
C VAL A 84 -41.01 22.98 28.94
N ASP A 85 -40.90 22.83 27.65
CA ASP A 85 -41.90 22.20 26.79
C ASP A 85 -41.68 20.69 26.64
N MET A 86 -40.40 20.24 26.57
CA MET A 86 -40.03 18.83 26.45
C MET A 86 -38.71 18.51 27.12
N VAL A 87 -38.50 17.22 27.37
CA VAL A 87 -37.32 16.71 28.07
C VAL A 87 -36.53 15.76 27.18
N LEU A 88 -35.24 16.02 26.97
CA LEU A 88 -34.29 15.14 26.30
C LEU A 88 -33.28 14.63 27.34
N VAL A 89 -33.15 13.33 27.47
CA VAL A 89 -32.25 12.71 28.44
C VAL A 89 -31.01 12.22 27.71
N THR A 90 -29.89 12.92 27.91
CA THR A 90 -28.62 12.60 27.21
C THR A 90 -27.65 11.80 28.10
N GLY A 91 -27.92 11.70 29.41
CA GLY A 91 -27.12 10.92 30.33
C GLY A 91 -27.31 9.41 30.10
N PHE A 92 -26.23 8.65 30.05
CA PHE A 92 -26.30 7.20 29.82
C PHE A 92 -27.03 6.46 30.95
N ILE A 93 -26.68 6.73 32.20
CA ILE A 93 -27.31 6.18 33.39
C ILE A 93 -28.74 6.75 33.55
N ALA A 94 -28.91 8.06 33.31
CA ALA A 94 -30.20 8.72 33.43
C ALA A 94 -31.27 8.12 32.52
N ASN A 95 -30.91 7.73 31.27
CA ASN A 95 -31.83 7.00 30.39
C ASN A 95 -32.36 5.74 31.05
N GLN A 96 -31.50 4.94 31.68
CA GLN A 96 -31.89 3.66 32.31
C GLN A 96 -32.67 3.87 33.58
N VAL A 97 -32.35 4.88 34.38
CA VAL A 97 -33.11 5.23 35.60
C VAL A 97 -34.51 5.71 35.26
N LEU A 98 -34.63 6.64 34.29
CA LEU A 98 -35.91 7.22 33.91
C LEU A 98 -36.82 6.26 33.14
N ALA A 99 -36.26 5.28 32.42
CA ALA A 99 -37.05 4.23 31.77
C ALA A 99 -37.94 3.41 32.75
N ARG A 100 -37.64 3.42 34.04
CA ARG A 100 -38.45 2.74 35.08
C ARG A 100 -39.63 3.55 35.58
N ARG A 101 -39.81 4.80 35.11
CA ARG A 101 -40.94 5.63 35.50
C ARG A 101 -42.21 5.18 34.79
N SER A 102 -43.33 5.26 35.48
CA SER A 102 -44.65 4.95 34.94
C SER A 102 -45.42 6.17 34.44
N ASN A 103 -44.93 7.38 34.72
CA ASN A 103 -45.60 8.64 34.36
C ASN A 103 -44.63 9.70 33.94
N PHE A 104 -44.93 10.37 32.81
CA PHE A 104 -44.13 11.45 32.23
C PHE A 104 -45.02 12.69 32.06
N PRO A 105 -44.82 13.73 32.91
CA PRO A 105 -45.67 14.94 32.84
C PRO A 105 -45.53 15.76 31.58
N LYS A 106 -44.40 15.64 30.88
CA LYS A 106 -44.06 16.35 29.62
C LYS A 106 -43.50 15.37 28.59
N PRO A 107 -43.58 15.68 27.29
CA PRO A 107 -42.94 14.87 26.25
C PRO A 107 -41.46 14.62 26.60
N THR A 108 -41.10 13.38 26.76
CA THR A 108 -39.80 12.92 27.22
C THR A 108 -39.19 11.96 26.21
N PHE A 109 -37.90 12.19 25.89
CA PHE A 109 -37.14 11.42 24.90
C PHE A 109 -35.94 10.76 25.59
N LEU A 110 -35.91 9.40 25.50
CA LEU A 110 -34.83 8.56 26.03
C LEU A 110 -34.06 7.92 24.85
N PRO A 111 -33.08 8.58 24.26
CA PRO A 111 -32.40 8.12 23.01
C PRO A 111 -31.53 6.89 23.18
N ILE A 112 -31.18 6.49 24.43
CA ILE A 112 -30.22 5.42 24.69
C ILE A 112 -30.79 4.48 25.78
N VAL A 113 -31.74 3.64 25.43
CA VAL A 113 -32.26 2.60 26.34
C VAL A 113 -31.69 1.24 25.99
N ILE A 114 -30.84 0.69 26.87
CA ILE A 114 -30.13 -0.55 26.61
C ILE A 114 -31.07 -1.77 26.59
N ASP A 115 -32.13 -1.78 27.41
CA ASP A 115 -33.04 -2.93 27.55
C ASP A 115 -34.50 -2.50 27.69
N THR A 116 -35.31 -2.93 26.74
CA THR A 116 -36.76 -2.70 26.76
C THR A 116 -37.50 -3.40 27.93
N GLY A 117 -36.87 -4.41 28.52
CA GLY A 117 -37.37 -5.06 29.76
C GLY A 117 -37.35 -4.17 30.99
N LEU A 118 -36.76 -2.95 30.92
CA LEU A 118 -36.85 -1.95 32.00
C LEU A 118 -38.21 -1.29 32.12
N PHE A 119 -39.01 -1.26 31.03
CA PHE A 119 -40.29 -0.61 31.02
C PHE A 119 -41.37 -1.45 31.71
N VAL A 120 -42.25 -0.78 32.44
CA VAL A 120 -43.38 -1.40 33.11
C VAL A 120 -44.44 -1.89 32.09
N THR A 121 -44.53 -1.20 30.96
CA THR A 121 -45.45 -1.53 29.86
C THR A 121 -44.64 -1.96 28.63
N PRO A 122 -44.88 -3.16 28.09
CA PRO A 122 -44.17 -3.57 26.88
C PRO A 122 -44.59 -2.70 25.69
N PRO A 123 -43.69 -2.50 24.71
CA PRO A 123 -43.97 -1.72 23.51
C PRO A 123 -45.09 -2.40 22.68
N VAL A 124 -45.89 -1.58 22.00
CA VAL A 124 -46.99 -2.02 21.13
C VAL A 124 -46.78 -1.49 19.72
N ASP A 125 -46.72 -2.39 18.75
CA ASP A 125 -46.59 -2.03 17.32
C ASP A 125 -45.42 -1.04 17.01
N GLY A 126 -44.28 -1.24 17.65
CA GLY A 126 -43.08 -0.38 17.44
C GLY A 126 -43.20 1.02 18.05
N ARG A 127 -44.08 1.21 19.04
CA ARG A 127 -44.30 2.47 19.76
C ARG A 127 -44.22 2.24 21.28
N SER A 128 -43.94 3.32 22.03
CA SER A 128 -43.75 3.21 23.47
C SER A 128 -45.03 2.77 24.22
N GLY A 129 -46.20 3.18 23.76
CA GLY A 129 -47.47 2.94 24.44
C GLY A 129 -47.62 3.67 25.79
N ILE A 130 -46.63 4.46 26.21
CA ILE A 130 -46.61 5.22 27.47
C ILE A 130 -46.81 6.69 27.17
N ALA A 131 -47.81 7.30 27.73
CA ALA A 131 -48.14 8.72 27.48
C ALA A 131 -46.92 9.64 27.70
N ASN A 132 -46.69 10.52 26.75
CA ASN A 132 -45.56 11.47 26.73
C ASN A 132 -44.16 10.85 26.69
N LEU A 133 -44.01 9.54 26.40
CA LEU A 133 -42.71 8.91 26.32
C LEU A 133 -42.37 8.46 24.87
N ASN A 134 -41.23 8.87 24.38
CA ASN A 134 -40.54 8.23 23.26
C ASN A 134 -39.18 7.74 23.73
N TYR A 135 -38.74 6.60 23.26
CA TYR A 135 -37.39 6.08 23.52
C TYR A 135 -36.83 5.36 22.30
N LEU A 136 -35.53 5.28 22.22
CA LEU A 136 -34.86 4.43 21.24
C LEU A 136 -34.24 3.25 21.99
N ALA A 137 -34.66 2.03 21.61
CA ALA A 137 -34.13 0.81 22.16
C ALA A 137 -32.82 0.45 21.45
N THR A 138 -31.74 0.43 22.19
CA THR A 138 -30.50 -0.18 21.77
C THR A 138 -30.54 -1.64 22.23
N TYR A 139 -30.77 -2.56 21.31
CA TYR A 139 -30.76 -3.99 21.62
C TYR A 139 -29.32 -4.42 21.86
N ALA A 140 -28.94 -4.59 23.12
CA ALA A 140 -27.69 -5.24 23.48
C ALA A 140 -27.93 -6.76 23.51
N ASP A 141 -27.67 -7.44 22.44
CA ASP A 141 -27.58 -8.90 22.43
C ASP A 141 -26.19 -9.36 22.85
N PHE A 142 -25.97 -9.43 24.16
CA PHE A 142 -24.71 -9.91 24.73
C PHE A 142 -24.35 -11.32 24.28
N SER A 143 -25.33 -12.11 23.88
CA SER A 143 -25.15 -13.44 23.33
C SER A 143 -24.43 -13.41 21.97
N THR A 144 -24.86 -12.51 21.08
CA THR A 144 -24.21 -12.26 19.79
C THR A 144 -22.81 -11.69 19.99
N ASP A 145 -22.61 -10.76 20.91
CA ASP A 145 -21.30 -10.16 21.21
C ASP A 145 -20.28 -11.20 21.69
N LEU A 146 -20.70 -12.14 22.55
CA LEU A 146 -19.86 -13.28 22.96
C LEU A 146 -19.51 -14.18 21.77
N GLU A 147 -20.44 -14.42 20.86
CA GLU A 147 -20.21 -15.22 19.67
C GLU A 147 -19.20 -14.54 18.71
N GLU A 148 -19.37 -13.25 18.46
CA GLU A 148 -18.48 -12.50 17.57
C GLU A 148 -17.04 -12.44 18.11
N LEU A 149 -16.86 -12.20 19.40
CA LEU A 149 -15.51 -12.28 20.00
C LEU A 149 -14.98 -13.72 19.93
N GLY A 150 -15.84 -14.72 20.13
CA GLY A 150 -15.49 -16.14 20.04
C GLY A 150 -15.09 -16.61 18.64
N ARG A 151 -15.55 -15.94 17.58
CA ARG A 151 -15.08 -16.15 16.20
C ARG A 151 -13.64 -15.63 15.98
N MET A 152 -13.25 -14.60 16.74
CA MET A 152 -11.91 -14.01 16.68
C MET A 152 -10.88 -14.77 17.51
N VAL A 153 -11.24 -15.10 18.74
CA VAL A 153 -10.35 -15.72 19.73
C VAL A 153 -11.11 -16.79 20.53
N ARG A 154 -10.40 -17.87 20.88
CA ARG A 154 -11.00 -18.90 21.75
C ARG A 154 -10.81 -18.48 23.21
N TYR A 155 -11.88 -18.52 23.98
CA TYR A 155 -11.85 -18.24 25.40
C TYR A 155 -12.94 -19.02 26.14
N THR A 156 -12.72 -19.21 27.43
CA THR A 156 -13.68 -19.82 28.35
C THR A 156 -13.96 -18.92 29.56
N ASN A 157 -13.05 -17.99 29.84
CA ASN A 157 -13.15 -17.06 30.97
C ASN A 157 -13.06 -15.60 30.47
N VAL A 158 -14.10 -14.87 30.70
CA VAL A 158 -14.27 -13.47 30.28
C VAL A 158 -14.52 -12.60 31.49
N THR A 159 -14.01 -11.37 31.51
CA THR A 159 -14.30 -10.39 32.56
C THR A 159 -14.94 -9.14 31.97
N LEU A 160 -16.08 -8.75 32.54
CA LEU A 160 -16.79 -7.52 32.25
C LEU A 160 -16.20 -6.38 33.10
N LEU A 161 -15.68 -5.35 32.46
CA LEU A 161 -15.30 -4.08 33.08
C LEU A 161 -16.50 -3.13 32.94
N ILE A 162 -17.12 -2.74 34.06
CA ILE A 162 -18.36 -1.97 34.07
C ILE A 162 -18.30 -0.85 35.12
N ASP A 163 -19.02 0.25 34.88
CA ASP A 163 -19.19 1.29 35.89
C ASP A 163 -20.12 0.76 37.03
N GLN A 164 -19.73 0.97 38.28
CA GLN A 164 -20.47 0.47 39.44
C GLN A 164 -21.89 1.00 39.49
N GLU A 165 -22.07 2.31 39.24
CA GLU A 165 -23.41 2.93 39.24
C GLU A 165 -24.29 2.34 38.12
N LEU A 166 -23.70 2.00 36.97
CA LEU A 166 -24.41 1.35 35.88
C LEU A 166 -24.85 -0.07 36.26
N SER A 167 -23.95 -0.87 36.84
CA SER A 167 -24.23 -2.24 37.29
C SER A 167 -25.33 -2.27 38.35
N GLU A 168 -25.29 -1.36 39.32
CA GLU A 168 -26.28 -1.25 40.38
C GLU A 168 -27.64 -0.72 39.87
N SER A 169 -27.61 0.20 38.88
CA SER A 169 -28.83 0.79 38.33
C SER A 169 -29.60 -0.18 37.44
N ILE A 170 -28.93 -1.18 36.81
CA ILE A 170 -29.52 -2.12 35.88
C ILE A 170 -29.19 -3.58 36.26
N PRO A 171 -29.72 -4.12 37.39
CA PRO A 171 -29.44 -5.50 37.80
C PRO A 171 -29.87 -6.56 36.75
N VAL A 172 -30.91 -6.25 35.96
CA VAL A 172 -31.40 -7.14 34.89
C VAL A 172 -30.37 -7.31 33.77
N LEU A 173 -29.65 -6.26 33.40
CA LEU A 173 -28.60 -6.33 32.38
C LEU A 173 -27.48 -7.30 32.82
N ARG A 174 -27.05 -7.15 34.07
CA ARG A 174 -26.06 -8.02 34.68
C ARG A 174 -26.53 -9.48 34.68
N GLN A 175 -27.75 -9.73 35.13
CA GLN A 175 -28.31 -11.08 35.16
C GLN A 175 -28.34 -11.72 33.77
N ARG A 176 -28.81 -11.01 32.75
CA ARG A 176 -28.84 -11.49 31.35
C ARG A 176 -27.45 -11.75 30.80
N ALA A 177 -26.47 -10.92 31.14
CA ALA A 177 -25.08 -11.15 30.70
C ALA A 177 -24.52 -12.47 31.29
N PHE A 178 -24.77 -12.73 32.59
CA PHE A 178 -24.37 -13.98 33.22
C PHE A 178 -25.13 -15.20 32.67
N GLU A 179 -26.43 -15.06 32.38
CA GLU A 179 -27.23 -16.12 31.77
C GLU A 179 -26.73 -16.46 30.36
N ALA A 180 -26.51 -15.46 29.50
CA ALA A 180 -26.00 -15.65 28.14
C ALA A 180 -24.60 -16.29 28.12
N ALA A 181 -23.72 -15.91 29.03
CA ALA A 181 -22.41 -16.54 29.18
C ALA A 181 -22.52 -17.98 29.64
N GLY A 182 -23.41 -18.25 30.66
CA GLY A 182 -23.64 -19.59 31.19
C GLY A 182 -24.22 -20.57 30.17
N GLU A 183 -25.16 -20.12 29.32
CA GLU A 183 -25.70 -20.92 28.22
C GLU A 183 -24.66 -21.38 27.21
N ARG A 184 -23.56 -20.63 27.05
CA ARG A 184 -22.43 -20.96 26.18
C ARG A 184 -21.27 -21.67 26.90
N GLY A 185 -21.42 -21.95 28.19
CA GLY A 185 -20.34 -22.55 28.99
C GLY A 185 -19.18 -21.63 29.27
N ILE A 186 -19.39 -20.31 29.18
CA ILE A 186 -18.38 -19.28 29.43
C ILE A 186 -18.51 -18.79 30.88
N SER A 187 -17.40 -18.70 31.60
CA SER A 187 -17.32 -18.12 32.93
C SER A 187 -17.19 -16.59 32.80
N LEU A 188 -18.21 -15.86 33.30
CA LEU A 188 -18.18 -14.40 33.29
C LEU A 188 -17.78 -13.87 34.67
N GLY A 189 -16.66 -13.15 34.75
CA GLY A 189 -16.25 -12.33 35.88
C GLY A 189 -16.73 -10.88 35.73
N GLU A 190 -16.72 -10.12 36.83
CA GLU A 190 -17.05 -8.68 36.81
C GLU A 190 -16.03 -7.89 37.63
N VAL A 191 -15.57 -6.77 37.11
CA VAL A 191 -14.77 -5.77 37.82
C VAL A 191 -15.45 -4.41 37.67
N ALA A 192 -16.00 -3.90 38.77
CA ALA A 192 -16.69 -2.63 38.77
C ALA A 192 -15.73 -1.46 39.01
N HIS A 193 -15.88 -0.38 38.23
CA HIS A 193 -15.18 0.90 38.39
C HIS A 193 -16.00 1.81 39.31
N ASP A 194 -15.39 2.23 40.44
CA ASP A 194 -16.05 3.05 41.45
C ASP A 194 -16.00 4.57 41.18
N GLY A 195 -15.34 4.99 40.09
CA GLY A 195 -15.12 6.39 39.73
C GLY A 195 -13.83 7.00 40.31
N VAL A 196 -13.05 6.24 41.09
CA VAL A 196 -11.84 6.73 41.79
C VAL A 196 -10.61 5.87 41.47
N ASP A 197 -10.76 4.53 41.62
CA ASP A 197 -9.67 3.61 41.33
C ASP A 197 -9.70 3.13 39.88
N HIS A 198 -8.77 3.65 39.06
CA HIS A 198 -8.67 3.36 37.63
C HIS A 198 -7.86 2.07 37.30
N LYS A 199 -7.29 1.39 38.30
CA LYS A 199 -6.46 0.20 38.13
C LYS A 199 -7.27 -1.09 38.04
N LEU A 200 -8.18 -1.16 37.07
CA LEU A 200 -9.11 -2.29 36.92
C LEU A 200 -8.41 -3.62 36.65
N LEU A 201 -7.29 -3.61 35.93
CA LEU A 201 -6.57 -4.84 35.56
C LEU A 201 -5.88 -5.52 36.75
N GLU A 202 -5.58 -4.79 37.82
CA GLU A 202 -5.01 -5.37 39.06
C GLU A 202 -6.06 -6.20 39.84
N ARG A 203 -7.37 -6.05 39.50
CA ARG A 203 -8.49 -6.71 40.15
C ARG A 203 -9.13 -7.82 39.32
N LEU A 204 -8.52 -8.16 38.17
CA LEU A 204 -9.04 -9.21 37.32
C LEU A 204 -9.02 -10.57 38.02
N PRO A 205 -10.09 -11.40 37.88
CA PRO A 205 -10.06 -12.78 38.33
C PRO A 205 -8.93 -13.59 37.68
N GLU A 206 -8.36 -14.52 38.43
CA GLU A 206 -7.38 -15.45 37.87
C GLU A 206 -7.97 -16.23 36.68
N GLY A 207 -7.19 -16.29 35.59
CA GLY A 207 -7.59 -17.00 34.38
C GLY A 207 -8.47 -16.21 33.42
N THR A 208 -8.62 -14.88 33.59
CA THR A 208 -9.26 -14.01 32.59
C THR A 208 -8.53 -14.13 31.26
N GLU A 209 -9.25 -14.43 30.17
CA GLU A 209 -8.72 -14.64 28.82
C GLU A 209 -9.13 -13.53 27.84
N ALA A 210 -10.26 -12.86 28.11
CA ALA A 210 -10.75 -11.75 27.30
C ALA A 210 -11.52 -10.74 28.16
N LEU A 211 -11.68 -9.52 27.65
CA LEU A 211 -12.31 -8.42 28.36
C LEU A 211 -13.47 -7.84 27.56
N PHE A 212 -14.60 -7.62 28.25
CA PHE A 212 -15.69 -6.79 27.76
C PHE A 212 -15.72 -5.47 28.50
N VAL A 213 -15.72 -4.34 27.77
CA VAL A 213 -15.68 -3.00 28.35
C VAL A 213 -17.05 -2.34 28.17
N ALA A 214 -17.79 -2.20 29.26
CA ALA A 214 -19.16 -1.66 29.27
C ALA A 214 -19.18 -0.22 29.77
N GLY A 215 -19.00 0.74 28.86
CA GLY A 215 -19.29 2.14 29.06
C GLY A 215 -18.78 2.75 30.37
N LEU A 216 -17.47 2.79 30.60
CA LEU A 216 -16.84 3.36 31.80
C LEU A 216 -16.98 4.91 31.78
N ALA A 217 -18.23 5.40 31.90
CA ALA A 217 -18.60 6.80 31.70
C ALA A 217 -17.98 7.75 32.73
N ARG A 218 -17.67 7.25 33.94
CA ARG A 218 -17.09 8.01 35.07
C ARG A 218 -15.56 8.04 35.05
N MET A 219 -14.92 7.27 34.14
CA MET A 219 -13.47 7.25 33.99
C MET A 219 -13.03 8.44 33.15
N PRO A 220 -12.03 9.25 33.59
CA PRO A 220 -11.46 10.31 32.76
C PRO A 220 -10.83 9.76 31.48
N ASP A 221 -10.84 10.55 30.41
CA ASP A 221 -10.31 10.14 29.11
C ASP A 221 -8.86 9.65 29.16
N GLU A 222 -8.00 10.35 29.89
CA GLU A 222 -6.58 9.98 30.05
C GLU A 222 -6.41 8.64 30.79
N ALA A 223 -7.24 8.38 31.81
CA ALA A 223 -7.20 7.11 32.53
C ALA A 223 -7.74 5.96 31.67
N PHE A 224 -8.72 6.22 30.80
CA PHE A 224 -9.25 5.25 29.89
C PHE A 224 -8.25 4.90 28.77
N ASP A 225 -7.54 5.89 28.23
CA ASP A 225 -6.45 5.64 27.25
C ASP A 225 -5.33 4.81 27.88
N GLN A 226 -4.99 5.09 29.14
CA GLN A 226 -4.00 4.28 29.87
C GLN A 226 -4.51 2.84 30.10
N LEU A 227 -5.79 2.67 30.40
CA LEU A 227 -6.40 1.34 30.56
C LEU A 227 -6.32 0.55 29.24
N ILE A 228 -6.64 1.17 28.10
CA ILE A 228 -6.52 0.55 26.77
C ILE A 228 -5.07 0.13 26.50
N GLU A 229 -4.11 1.01 26.78
CA GLU A 229 -2.69 0.72 26.59
C GLU A 229 -2.24 -0.46 27.45
N ASP A 230 -2.72 -0.56 28.69
CA ASP A 230 -2.41 -1.65 29.61
C ASP A 230 -3.08 -2.96 29.18
N ILE A 231 -4.34 -2.93 28.68
CA ILE A 231 -5.04 -4.08 28.09
C ILE A 231 -4.22 -4.65 26.91
N ASN A 232 -3.81 -3.78 26.00
CA ASN A 232 -3.07 -4.17 24.81
C ASN A 232 -1.64 -4.66 25.13
N ARG A 233 -0.99 -4.06 26.13
CA ARG A 233 0.34 -4.49 26.59
C ARG A 233 0.31 -5.88 27.23
N GLN A 234 -0.77 -6.20 27.95
CA GLN A 234 -0.97 -7.53 28.57
C GLN A 234 -1.50 -8.56 27.57
N GLY A 235 -1.89 -8.13 26.35
CA GLY A 235 -2.34 -9.02 25.29
C GLY A 235 -3.77 -9.51 25.43
N TYR A 236 -4.63 -8.82 26.19
CA TYR A 236 -6.03 -9.20 26.33
C TYR A 236 -6.86 -8.81 25.10
N PRO A 237 -7.52 -9.76 24.44
CA PRO A 237 -8.58 -9.45 23.49
C PRO A 237 -9.70 -8.66 24.17
N SER A 238 -10.14 -7.57 23.56
CA SER A 238 -11.08 -6.63 24.19
C SER A 238 -12.27 -6.32 23.28
N TYR A 239 -13.45 -6.26 23.85
CA TYR A 239 -14.70 -5.92 23.19
C TYR A 239 -15.31 -4.67 23.83
N SER A 240 -15.74 -3.69 23.01
CA SER A 240 -16.43 -2.49 23.51
C SER A 240 -17.94 -2.54 23.32
N PHE A 241 -18.70 -2.24 24.37
CA PHE A 241 -20.13 -1.96 24.31
C PHE A 241 -20.47 -0.48 24.04
N ALA A 242 -19.50 0.41 24.25
CA ALA A 242 -19.69 1.83 23.96
C ALA A 242 -19.56 2.15 22.45
N GLY A 243 -19.16 1.17 21.65
CA GLY A 243 -19.13 1.25 20.20
C GLY A 243 -17.76 1.61 19.63
N VAL A 244 -17.79 2.10 18.38
CA VAL A 244 -16.62 2.28 17.54
C VAL A 244 -15.61 3.27 18.11
N THR A 245 -16.04 4.31 18.81
CA THR A 245 -15.13 5.31 19.40
C THR A 245 -14.08 4.69 20.33
N ASP A 246 -14.44 3.66 21.08
CA ASP A 246 -13.47 2.96 21.95
C ASP A 246 -12.52 2.08 21.14
N VAL A 247 -12.98 1.53 20.00
CA VAL A 247 -12.19 0.74 19.08
C VAL A 247 -11.22 1.64 18.31
N GLU A 248 -11.62 2.87 17.94
CA GLU A 248 -10.74 3.90 17.38
C GLU A 248 -9.63 4.27 18.34
N ARG A 249 -9.94 4.34 19.65
CA ARG A 249 -8.96 4.61 20.74
C ARG A 249 -8.02 3.44 21.01
N GLY A 250 -8.34 2.23 20.53
CA GLY A 250 -7.42 1.09 20.59
C GLY A 250 -7.96 -0.18 21.22
N LEU A 251 -9.25 -0.31 21.58
CA LEU A 251 -9.84 -1.61 21.87
C LEU A 251 -9.91 -2.48 20.61
N LEU A 252 -9.99 -3.80 20.75
CA LEU A 252 -9.89 -4.71 19.63
C LEU A 252 -11.07 -4.64 18.69
N MET A 253 -12.30 -4.72 19.24
CA MET A 253 -13.49 -4.85 18.41
C MET A 253 -14.79 -4.41 19.09
N THR A 254 -15.81 -4.19 18.28
CA THR A 254 -17.20 -3.99 18.68
C THR A 254 -18.14 -4.52 17.59
N ASN A 255 -19.38 -4.83 17.94
CA ASN A 255 -20.43 -5.18 16.98
C ASN A 255 -21.35 -3.98 16.65
N SER A 256 -20.83 -2.78 16.75
CA SER A 256 -21.52 -1.52 16.44
C SER A 256 -20.90 -0.87 15.19
N GLU A 257 -21.74 -0.26 14.37
CA GLU A 257 -21.29 0.48 13.20
C GLU A 257 -20.86 1.90 13.57
N PRO A 258 -19.84 2.51 12.88
CA PRO A 258 -19.36 3.86 13.19
C PRO A 258 -20.44 4.96 13.19
N ARG A 259 -21.59 4.71 12.54
CA ARG A 259 -22.66 5.70 12.34
C ARG A 259 -23.93 5.47 13.17
N ASP A 260 -23.97 4.42 13.97
CA ASP A 260 -25.19 4.10 14.74
C ASP A 260 -25.65 5.27 15.60
N ILE A 261 -24.71 6.02 16.17
CA ILE A 261 -25.03 7.19 16.98
C ILE A 261 -25.61 8.34 16.17
N ASN A 262 -25.05 8.67 15.02
CA ASN A 262 -25.58 9.72 14.17
C ASN A 262 -26.99 9.35 13.67
N ARG A 263 -27.21 8.08 13.39
CA ARG A 263 -28.51 7.56 13.01
C ARG A 263 -29.53 7.63 14.15
N GLN A 264 -29.11 7.23 15.35
CA GLN A 264 -29.94 7.35 16.56
C GLN A 264 -30.24 8.82 16.86
N ALA A 265 -29.24 9.70 16.76
CA ALA A 265 -29.41 11.14 16.94
C ALA A 265 -30.41 11.71 15.94
N ARG A 266 -30.31 11.32 14.68
CA ARG A 266 -31.23 11.77 13.62
C ARG A 266 -32.65 11.27 13.83
N LEU A 267 -32.83 9.98 14.19
CA LEU A 267 -34.13 9.43 14.46
C LEU A 267 -34.79 10.11 15.69
N ASN A 268 -34.02 10.33 16.75
CA ASN A 268 -34.47 11.05 17.93
C ASN A 268 -34.86 12.51 17.58
N ALA A 269 -34.06 13.20 16.77
CA ALA A 269 -34.38 14.57 16.35
C ALA A 269 -35.63 14.64 15.46
N LEU A 270 -35.86 13.65 14.57
CA LEU A 270 -37.08 13.53 13.76
C LEU A 270 -38.31 13.26 14.66
N ASN A 271 -38.20 12.39 15.67
CA ASN A 271 -39.26 12.14 16.62
C ASN A 271 -39.59 13.39 17.43
N MET A 272 -38.58 14.15 17.88
CA MET A 272 -38.79 15.43 18.59
C MET A 272 -39.43 16.47 17.65
N GLN A 273 -38.96 16.61 16.40
CA GLN A 273 -39.59 17.52 15.42
C GLN A 273 -41.05 17.17 15.17
N ALA A 274 -41.41 15.88 15.04
CA ALA A 274 -42.78 15.43 14.86
C ALA A 274 -43.68 15.84 16.05
N VAL A 275 -43.14 15.80 17.28
CA VAL A 275 -43.88 16.25 18.48
C VAL A 275 -44.00 17.77 18.52
N MET A 276 -42.97 18.53 18.13
CA MET A 276 -43.03 19.99 18.01
C MET A 276 -44.08 20.43 16.98
N LEU A 277 -44.31 19.64 15.94
CA LEU A 277 -45.35 19.84 14.92
C LEU A 277 -46.75 19.38 15.36
N GLY A 278 -46.94 18.98 16.61
CA GLY A 278 -48.23 18.59 17.21
C GLY A 278 -48.50 17.11 17.28
N GLY A 279 -47.53 16.27 16.93
CA GLY A 279 -47.60 14.82 17.18
C GLY A 279 -47.48 14.46 18.66
N ARG A 280 -47.74 13.19 19.02
CA ARG A 280 -47.59 12.70 20.39
C ARG A 280 -46.32 11.89 20.50
N ALA A 281 -45.60 11.99 21.62
CA ALA A 281 -44.32 11.29 21.83
C ALA A 281 -44.48 9.75 21.79
N GLU A 282 -45.54 9.25 22.39
CA GLU A 282 -45.89 7.82 22.43
C GLU A 282 -46.24 7.21 21.07
N ASP A 283 -46.58 8.02 20.09
CA ASP A 283 -46.90 7.58 18.73
C ASP A 283 -45.68 7.52 17.78
N GLN A 284 -44.56 8.05 18.21
CA GLN A 284 -43.32 8.04 17.42
C GLN A 284 -42.60 6.66 17.48
N PRO A 285 -41.89 6.26 16.42
CA PRO A 285 -41.20 4.99 16.39
C PRO A 285 -40.10 4.89 17.48
N ILE A 286 -39.98 3.69 18.07
CA ILE A 286 -39.01 3.40 19.14
C ILE A 286 -37.88 2.44 18.70
N ASP A 287 -38.02 1.84 17.54
CA ASP A 287 -37.06 0.88 17.02
C ASP A 287 -35.92 1.62 16.28
N SER A 288 -34.75 1.59 16.86
CA SER A 288 -33.55 2.19 16.23
C SER A 288 -32.91 1.28 15.19
N GLN A 289 -33.31 -0.02 15.11
CA GLN A 289 -32.68 -1.06 14.27
C GLN A 289 -31.14 -0.89 14.20
N VAL A 290 -30.52 -1.00 15.35
CA VAL A 290 -29.04 -1.13 15.40
C VAL A 290 -28.70 -2.38 14.61
N LYS A 291 -27.93 -2.23 13.55
CA LYS A 291 -27.42 -3.35 12.79
C LYS A 291 -26.14 -3.81 13.44
N ASP A 292 -26.13 -5.09 13.81
CA ASP A 292 -24.91 -5.74 14.23
C ASP A 292 -23.91 -5.73 13.09
N ARG A 293 -22.80 -5.02 13.29
CA ARG A 293 -21.74 -4.94 12.33
C ARG A 293 -20.38 -4.87 13.02
N LEU A 294 -19.61 -5.91 12.76
CA LEU A 294 -18.32 -6.06 13.37
C LEU A 294 -17.35 -4.96 12.89
N THR A 295 -16.79 -4.21 13.83
CA THR A 295 -15.70 -3.25 13.60
C THR A 295 -14.47 -3.73 14.37
N ILE A 296 -13.33 -3.84 13.69
CA ILE A 296 -12.08 -4.41 14.23
C ILE A 296 -10.95 -3.40 14.05
N ASN A 297 -10.19 -3.15 15.13
CA ASN A 297 -8.93 -2.41 15.06
C ASN A 297 -7.77 -3.35 14.72
N MET A 298 -7.31 -3.30 13.47
CA MET A 298 -6.26 -4.18 12.97
C MET A 298 -4.88 -3.86 13.58
N ALA A 299 -4.62 -2.62 14.03
CA ALA A 299 -3.40 -2.29 14.76
C ALA A 299 -3.37 -3.01 16.11
N THR A 300 -4.49 -2.97 16.84
CA THR A 300 -4.65 -3.70 18.11
C THR A 300 -4.56 -5.21 17.89
N ALA A 301 -5.26 -5.76 16.88
CA ALA A 301 -5.23 -7.19 16.56
C ALA A 301 -3.80 -7.68 16.35
N ARG A 302 -3.00 -6.95 15.56
CA ARG A 302 -1.58 -7.27 15.34
C ARG A 302 -0.76 -7.18 16.62
N ARG A 303 -0.97 -6.14 17.43
CA ARG A 303 -0.23 -5.90 18.67
C ARG A 303 -0.41 -7.02 19.69
N ILE A 304 -1.62 -7.54 19.81
CA ILE A 304 -1.95 -8.64 20.74
C ILE A 304 -1.82 -10.04 20.10
N GLY A 305 -1.38 -10.14 18.83
CA GLY A 305 -1.16 -11.40 18.13
C GLY A 305 -2.44 -12.11 17.66
N VAL A 306 -3.55 -11.40 17.53
CA VAL A 306 -4.83 -11.94 17.02
C VAL A 306 -4.87 -11.76 15.50
N SER A 307 -5.16 -12.86 14.78
CA SER A 307 -5.31 -12.86 13.32
C SER A 307 -6.74 -13.26 12.95
N PRO A 308 -7.59 -12.29 12.56
CA PRO A 308 -8.94 -12.59 12.10
C PRO A 308 -8.94 -13.51 10.88
N SER A 309 -9.94 -14.39 10.75
CA SER A 309 -10.09 -15.20 9.55
C SER A 309 -10.46 -14.35 8.34
N PHE A 310 -10.19 -14.86 7.14
CA PHE A 310 -10.53 -14.15 5.89
C PHE A 310 -12.03 -13.83 5.80
N GLU A 311 -12.89 -14.70 6.31
CA GLU A 311 -14.35 -14.49 6.36
C GLU A 311 -14.69 -13.27 7.21
N ILE A 312 -14.10 -13.15 8.40
CA ILE A 312 -14.29 -11.99 9.28
C ILE A 312 -13.76 -10.71 8.62
N LEU A 313 -12.54 -10.74 8.06
CA LEU A 313 -11.96 -9.58 7.38
C LEU A 313 -12.79 -9.09 6.19
N ALA A 314 -13.46 -10.00 5.49
CA ALA A 314 -14.31 -9.65 4.35
C ALA A 314 -15.63 -9.00 4.77
N ASP A 315 -16.09 -9.22 6.00
CA ASP A 315 -17.39 -8.73 6.51
C ASP A 315 -17.27 -7.53 7.45
N ALA A 316 -16.23 -7.50 8.25
CA ALA A 316 -15.99 -6.46 9.24
C ALA A 316 -15.62 -5.10 8.61
N THR A 317 -15.85 -4.03 9.38
CA THR A 317 -15.24 -2.73 9.15
C THR A 317 -13.85 -2.74 9.78
N LEU A 318 -12.81 -2.51 9.01
CA LEU A 318 -11.43 -2.55 9.47
C LEU A 318 -10.92 -1.14 9.77
N LEU A 319 -10.52 -0.88 11.02
CA LEU A 319 -9.78 0.31 11.41
C LEU A 319 -8.29 -0.01 11.41
N ASN A 320 -7.46 0.94 10.97
CA ASN A 320 -6.01 0.79 10.88
C ASN A 320 -5.58 -0.52 10.17
N PRO A 321 -6.11 -0.81 8.96
CA PRO A 321 -5.80 -2.05 8.25
C PRO A 321 -4.33 -2.14 7.85
N GLU A 322 -3.67 -1.01 7.60
CA GLU A 322 -2.24 -0.95 7.29
C GLU A 322 -1.39 -1.07 8.56
N MET A 323 -0.21 -1.71 8.44
CA MET A 323 0.78 -1.67 9.51
C MET A 323 1.31 -0.24 9.65
N GLU A 324 1.31 0.31 10.88
CA GLU A 324 2.11 1.49 11.18
C GLU A 324 3.58 1.12 10.99
N VAL A 325 4.18 1.66 9.95
CA VAL A 325 5.58 1.45 9.65
C VAL A 325 6.35 2.56 10.36
N THR A 326 7.05 2.20 11.44
CA THR A 326 7.93 3.13 12.17
C THR A 326 9.26 3.25 11.44
N GLY A 327 9.68 4.46 11.09
CA GLY A 327 10.94 4.76 10.42
C GLY A 327 10.84 6.04 9.58
N ASP A 328 11.98 6.53 9.10
CA ASP A 328 12.00 7.64 8.15
C ASP A 328 11.36 7.20 6.83
N GLU A 329 10.50 8.04 6.27
CA GLU A 329 9.84 7.76 4.98
C GLU A 329 10.86 7.68 3.85
N LEU A 330 10.87 6.56 3.14
CA LEU A 330 11.73 6.33 1.99
C LEU A 330 11.17 7.04 0.75
N ALA A 331 11.99 7.93 0.21
CA ALA A 331 11.70 8.61 -1.04
C ALA A 331 12.16 7.78 -2.25
N LEU A 332 11.77 8.23 -3.45
CA LEU A 332 12.19 7.63 -4.72
C LEU A 332 13.71 7.42 -4.82
N VAL A 333 14.50 8.41 -4.35
CA VAL A 333 15.98 8.35 -4.36
C VAL A 333 16.47 7.22 -3.47
N ASP A 334 15.88 7.08 -2.27
CA ASP A 334 16.28 6.07 -1.30
C ASP A 334 16.00 4.65 -1.82
N ILE A 335 14.83 4.46 -2.46
CA ILE A 335 14.46 3.20 -3.12
C ILE A 335 15.44 2.84 -4.24
N ALA A 336 15.81 3.81 -5.08
CA ALA A 336 16.77 3.58 -6.16
C ALA A 336 18.17 3.20 -5.64
N LEU A 337 18.63 3.89 -4.58
CA LEU A 337 19.93 3.61 -3.96
C LEU A 337 19.93 2.26 -3.25
N LEU A 338 18.86 1.94 -2.52
CA LEU A 338 18.71 0.67 -1.83
C LEU A 338 18.68 -0.51 -2.83
N ALA A 339 17.95 -0.35 -3.95
CA ALA A 339 17.93 -1.35 -5.00
C ALA A 339 19.34 -1.61 -5.58
N VAL A 340 20.14 -0.56 -5.77
CA VAL A 340 21.50 -0.71 -6.29
C VAL A 340 22.44 -1.36 -5.27
N SER A 341 22.27 -1.10 -3.96
CA SER A 341 23.16 -1.65 -2.92
C SER A 341 22.84 -3.09 -2.54
N GLU A 342 21.55 -3.48 -2.54
CA GLU A 342 21.09 -4.73 -1.95
C GLU A 342 20.67 -5.79 -2.98
N ASN A 343 20.43 -5.41 -4.25
CA ASN A 343 19.93 -6.34 -5.25
C ASN A 343 20.95 -7.43 -5.59
N GLN A 344 20.56 -8.69 -5.38
CA GLN A 344 21.41 -9.87 -5.56
C GLN A 344 21.71 -10.18 -7.03
N GLU A 345 20.81 -9.84 -7.94
CA GLU A 345 21.02 -10.02 -9.38
C GLU A 345 22.11 -9.06 -9.89
N LEU A 346 22.10 -7.79 -9.40
CA LEU A 346 23.13 -6.82 -9.71
C LEU A 346 24.49 -7.21 -9.12
N LEU A 347 24.50 -7.76 -7.91
CA LEU A 347 25.71 -8.29 -7.29
C LEU A 347 26.29 -9.45 -8.11
N ALA A 348 25.46 -10.36 -8.60
CA ALA A 348 25.89 -11.47 -9.47
C ALA A 348 26.52 -10.97 -10.77
N GLU A 349 25.94 -9.95 -11.44
CA GLU A 349 26.51 -9.33 -12.63
C GLU A 349 27.86 -8.64 -12.34
N SER A 350 28.03 -8.04 -11.15
CA SER A 350 29.30 -7.42 -10.76
C SER A 350 30.41 -8.47 -10.64
N TYR A 351 30.14 -9.66 -10.09
CA TYR A 351 31.10 -10.77 -10.07
C TYR A 351 31.43 -11.27 -11.49
N GLY A 352 30.47 -11.19 -12.42
CA GLY A 352 30.73 -11.48 -13.83
C GLY A 352 31.75 -10.50 -14.47
N VAL A 353 31.70 -9.24 -14.08
CA VAL A 353 32.71 -8.22 -14.48
C VAL A 353 34.05 -8.51 -13.85
N ASP A 354 34.10 -8.86 -12.55
CA ASP A 354 35.34 -9.20 -11.84
C ASP A 354 36.01 -10.44 -12.44
N ALA A 355 35.25 -11.49 -12.74
CA ALA A 355 35.73 -12.67 -13.45
C ALA A 355 36.32 -12.32 -14.84
N GLY A 356 35.78 -11.32 -15.49
CA GLY A 356 36.29 -10.85 -16.78
C GLY A 356 37.69 -10.23 -16.72
N PHE A 357 38.12 -9.65 -15.61
CA PHE A 357 39.49 -9.20 -15.42
C PHE A 357 40.46 -10.37 -15.39
N GLU A 358 40.08 -11.51 -14.83
CA GLU A 358 40.89 -12.72 -14.83
C GLU A 358 41.02 -13.34 -16.24
N GLU A 359 40.03 -13.19 -17.11
CA GLU A 359 40.11 -13.59 -18.51
C GLU A 359 41.21 -12.78 -19.27
N ILE A 360 41.38 -11.49 -18.91
CA ILE A 360 42.50 -10.70 -19.42
C ILE A 360 43.83 -11.22 -18.87
N ALA A 361 43.89 -11.57 -17.59
CA ALA A 361 45.09 -12.15 -16.98
C ALA A 361 45.45 -13.50 -17.62
N LEU A 362 44.44 -14.38 -17.83
CA LEU A 362 44.63 -15.64 -18.56
C LEU A 362 45.14 -15.44 -19.99
N ALA A 363 44.60 -14.44 -20.72
CA ALA A 363 45.07 -14.11 -22.05
C ALA A 363 46.53 -13.63 -22.04
N ARG A 364 46.93 -12.85 -21.01
CA ARG A 364 48.33 -12.40 -20.82
C ARG A 364 49.25 -13.54 -20.42
N ALA A 365 48.77 -14.52 -19.63
CA ALA A 365 49.56 -15.66 -19.21
C ALA A 365 50.11 -16.47 -20.40
N ASN A 366 49.38 -16.47 -21.53
CA ASN A 366 49.88 -17.12 -22.77
C ASN A 366 51.11 -16.42 -23.41
N LEU A 367 51.48 -15.22 -22.92
CA LEU A 367 52.72 -14.52 -23.31
C LEU A 367 53.89 -14.73 -22.32
N LEU A 368 53.58 -15.32 -21.16
CA LEU A 368 54.54 -15.57 -20.10
C LEU A 368 55.18 -16.94 -20.25
N PRO A 369 56.38 -17.19 -19.62
CA PRO A 369 56.96 -18.51 -19.58
C PRO A 369 56.04 -19.52 -18.93
N PHE A 370 55.84 -20.66 -19.59
CA PHE A 370 55.16 -21.81 -19.06
C PHE A 370 56.15 -22.89 -18.65
N LEU A 371 56.25 -23.17 -17.38
CA LEU A 371 57.12 -24.20 -16.82
C LEU A 371 56.29 -25.43 -16.44
N SER A 372 56.64 -26.59 -16.97
CA SER A 372 56.00 -27.84 -16.67
C SER A 372 57.00 -28.90 -16.15
N ALA A 373 56.59 -29.69 -15.20
CA ALA A 373 57.32 -30.90 -14.78
C ALA A 373 56.49 -32.13 -15.19
N THR A 374 57.11 -33.05 -15.87
CA THR A 374 56.48 -34.25 -16.38
C THR A 374 57.28 -35.49 -15.90
N VAL A 375 56.57 -36.46 -15.35
CA VAL A 375 57.13 -37.79 -15.07
C VAL A 375 56.42 -38.78 -15.99
N SER A 376 57.16 -39.53 -16.76
CA SER A 376 56.60 -40.50 -17.72
C SER A 376 57.23 -41.87 -17.56
N ASN A 377 56.38 -42.89 -17.60
CA ASN A 377 56.80 -44.26 -17.75
C ASN A 377 56.40 -44.74 -19.15
N THR A 378 57.39 -45.15 -19.91
CA THR A 378 57.20 -45.62 -21.27
C THR A 378 57.62 -47.07 -21.39
N THR A 379 56.69 -47.96 -21.73
CA THR A 379 56.96 -49.38 -22.03
C THR A 379 56.78 -49.60 -23.54
N ARG A 380 57.81 -50.14 -24.16
CA ARG A 380 57.82 -50.46 -25.59
C ARG A 380 57.65 -51.92 -25.82
N LYS A 381 56.99 -52.32 -26.89
CA LYS A 381 56.89 -53.70 -27.31
C LYS A 381 58.28 -54.20 -27.64
N ASP A 382 58.57 -55.46 -27.28
CA ASP A 382 59.76 -56.17 -27.74
C ASP A 382 59.80 -56.22 -29.29
N SER A 383 60.79 -55.53 -29.83
CA SER A 383 60.95 -55.28 -31.27
C SER A 383 62.45 -55.38 -31.63
N PRO A 384 62.84 -55.55 -32.88
CA PRO A 384 64.24 -55.56 -33.30
C PRO A 384 65.00 -54.28 -32.85
N SER A 385 64.36 -53.14 -32.75
CA SER A 385 64.96 -51.92 -32.23
C SER A 385 65.23 -51.94 -30.74
N VAL A 386 64.40 -52.62 -29.93
CA VAL A 386 64.63 -52.83 -28.50
C VAL A 386 65.65 -53.85 -28.30
N GLN A 387 65.60 -55.01 -29.00
CA GLN A 387 66.53 -56.10 -28.90
C GLN A 387 67.98 -55.68 -29.35
N SER A 388 68.11 -54.81 -30.30
CA SER A 388 69.38 -54.27 -30.80
C SER A 388 70.03 -53.21 -29.91
N GLY A 389 69.30 -52.75 -28.82
CA GLY A 389 69.81 -51.75 -27.90
C GLY A 389 69.62 -50.30 -28.30
N PHE A 390 68.88 -50.05 -29.42
CA PHE A 390 68.57 -48.67 -29.82
C PHE A 390 67.59 -47.94 -28.86
N PHE A 391 66.67 -48.70 -28.23
CA PHE A 391 65.73 -48.17 -27.25
C PHE A 391 65.56 -49.15 -26.10
N PRO A 392 65.53 -48.66 -24.83
CA PRO A 392 65.13 -49.46 -23.71
C PRO A 392 63.70 -49.97 -23.82
N GLU A 393 63.42 -51.18 -23.32
CA GLU A 393 62.07 -51.75 -23.27
C GLU A 393 61.17 -50.91 -22.35
N ARG A 394 61.72 -50.49 -21.22
CA ARG A 394 60.99 -49.57 -20.28
C ARG A 394 61.90 -48.44 -19.85
N THR A 395 61.34 -47.24 -19.83
CA THR A 395 61.98 -46.00 -19.43
C THR A 395 61.13 -45.22 -18.48
N ASP A 396 61.69 -44.77 -17.37
CA ASP A 396 61.10 -43.84 -16.42
C ASP A 396 61.85 -42.52 -16.54
N ASP A 397 61.20 -41.46 -17.07
CA ASP A 397 61.84 -40.19 -17.29
C ASP A 397 61.16 -39.07 -16.48
N ALA A 398 61.96 -38.17 -15.89
CA ALA A 398 61.50 -36.89 -15.38
C ALA A 398 61.98 -35.76 -16.30
N ALA A 399 61.07 -34.89 -16.69
CA ALA A 399 61.39 -33.76 -17.55
C ALA A 399 60.89 -32.42 -17.00
N LEU A 400 61.73 -31.39 -17.04
CA LEU A 400 61.32 -30.00 -16.86
C LEU A 400 61.29 -29.32 -18.23
N GLY A 401 60.12 -28.84 -18.60
CA GLY A 401 59.88 -28.12 -19.85
C GLY A 401 59.58 -26.66 -19.61
N LEU A 402 60.30 -25.76 -20.27
CA LEU A 402 59.98 -24.32 -20.34
C LEU A 402 59.57 -23.98 -21.77
N SER A 403 58.44 -23.35 -21.93
CA SER A 403 58.01 -22.78 -23.23
C SER A 403 57.52 -21.35 -23.04
N GLN A 404 57.90 -20.48 -24.00
CA GLN A 404 57.44 -19.09 -24.00
C GLN A 404 57.24 -18.62 -25.44
N VAL A 405 56.09 -17.97 -25.64
CA VAL A 405 55.80 -17.21 -26.88
C VAL A 405 56.52 -15.89 -26.79
N ILE A 406 57.51 -15.68 -27.63
CA ILE A 406 58.27 -14.40 -27.73
C ILE A 406 57.48 -13.40 -28.55
N TYR A 407 56.87 -13.87 -29.63
CA TYR A 407 56.02 -13.05 -30.48
C TYR A 407 55.02 -13.93 -31.23
N ALA A 408 53.75 -13.62 -31.01
CA ALA A 408 52.62 -14.14 -31.83
C ALA A 408 51.56 -13.05 -31.88
N ASP A 409 51.22 -12.55 -33.06
CA ASP A 409 50.17 -11.50 -33.18
C ASP A 409 48.81 -12.04 -32.79
N SER A 410 48.53 -13.31 -32.98
CA SER A 410 47.32 -14.02 -32.54
C SER A 410 47.15 -13.93 -31.02
N VAL A 411 48.18 -14.23 -30.23
CA VAL A 411 48.19 -14.20 -28.77
C VAL A 411 48.09 -12.75 -28.26
N SER A 412 48.86 -11.82 -28.86
CA SER A 412 48.76 -10.40 -28.51
C SER A 412 47.41 -9.79 -28.87
N ALA A 413 46.79 -10.25 -29.96
CA ALA A 413 45.44 -9.86 -30.34
C ALA A 413 44.42 -10.32 -29.31
N ASN A 414 44.54 -11.56 -28.82
CA ASN A 414 43.63 -12.12 -27.83
C ASN A 414 43.60 -11.25 -26.56
N VAL A 415 44.76 -10.80 -26.05
CA VAL A 415 44.83 -9.85 -24.92
C VAL A 415 44.01 -8.57 -25.18
N THR A 416 44.13 -8.01 -26.38
CA THR A 416 43.39 -6.79 -26.76
C THR A 416 41.89 -7.10 -26.88
N ILE A 417 41.54 -8.23 -27.48
CA ILE A 417 40.16 -8.69 -27.64
C ILE A 417 39.51 -8.87 -26.28
N GLN A 418 40.18 -9.53 -25.32
CA GLN A 418 39.63 -9.72 -23.96
C GLN A 418 39.45 -8.38 -23.23
N LYS A 419 40.31 -7.39 -23.45
CA LYS A 419 40.10 -6.04 -22.92
C LYS A 419 38.82 -5.38 -23.48
N GLU A 420 38.57 -5.52 -24.77
CA GLU A 420 37.35 -4.97 -25.37
C GLU A 420 36.10 -5.76 -24.95
N ILE A 421 36.20 -7.08 -24.78
CA ILE A 421 35.14 -7.91 -24.20
C ILE A 421 34.85 -7.48 -22.75
N GLN A 422 35.89 -7.15 -21.96
CA GLN A 422 35.69 -6.62 -20.61
C GLN A 422 34.94 -5.30 -20.61
N ARG A 423 35.24 -4.37 -21.53
CA ARG A 423 34.44 -3.14 -21.70
C ARG A 423 32.98 -3.43 -22.05
N THR A 424 32.74 -4.49 -22.85
CA THR A 424 31.36 -4.94 -23.13
C THR A 424 30.62 -5.38 -21.85
N ARG A 425 31.33 -6.14 -20.95
CA ARG A 425 30.77 -6.55 -19.66
C ARG A 425 30.49 -5.35 -18.73
N GLU A 426 31.43 -4.41 -18.67
CA GLU A 426 31.26 -3.18 -17.87
C GLU A 426 30.11 -2.32 -18.37
N ALA A 427 29.92 -2.20 -19.68
CA ALA A 427 28.75 -1.54 -20.27
C ALA A 427 27.46 -2.29 -19.96
N GLY A 428 27.47 -3.63 -20.05
CA GLY A 428 26.35 -4.50 -19.66
C GLY A 428 25.96 -4.35 -18.18
N LEU A 429 26.94 -4.27 -17.27
CA LEU A 429 26.66 -4.02 -15.85
C LEU A 429 26.00 -2.65 -15.63
N ARG A 430 26.44 -1.60 -16.36
CA ARG A 430 25.79 -0.30 -16.30
C ARG A 430 24.37 -0.33 -16.85
N GLU A 431 24.15 -1.03 -17.96
CA GLU A 431 22.81 -1.28 -18.52
C GLU A 431 21.91 -1.97 -17.48
N PHE A 432 22.39 -3.07 -16.91
CA PHE A 432 21.63 -3.84 -15.92
C PHE A 432 21.32 -3.02 -14.65
N ARG A 433 22.28 -2.19 -14.19
CA ARG A 433 22.06 -1.27 -13.07
C ARG A 433 20.93 -0.28 -13.37
N LEU A 434 20.86 0.26 -14.59
CA LEU A 434 19.78 1.16 -15.00
C LEU A 434 18.43 0.41 -15.01
N ASP A 435 18.41 -0.85 -15.44
CA ASP A 435 17.21 -1.68 -15.46
C ASP A 435 16.71 -1.99 -14.05
N ILE A 436 17.60 -2.29 -13.10
CA ILE A 436 17.23 -2.50 -11.69
C ILE A 436 16.65 -1.23 -11.07
N ILE A 437 17.23 -0.06 -11.34
CA ILE A 437 16.69 1.22 -10.87
C ILE A 437 15.30 1.45 -11.44
N GLN A 438 15.08 1.21 -12.75
CA GLN A 438 13.77 1.32 -13.38
C GLN A 438 12.77 0.36 -12.74
N ALA A 439 13.15 -0.90 -12.58
CA ALA A 439 12.27 -1.92 -12.00
C ALA A 439 11.85 -1.56 -10.56
N ALA A 440 12.82 -1.14 -9.72
CA ALA A 440 12.56 -0.77 -8.33
C ALA A 440 11.67 0.47 -8.21
N THR A 441 11.95 1.52 -9.00
CA THR A 441 11.16 2.76 -8.99
C THR A 441 9.77 2.55 -9.58
N THR A 442 9.64 1.69 -10.59
CA THR A 442 8.33 1.26 -11.12
C THR A 442 7.55 0.50 -10.06
N ALA A 443 8.17 -0.46 -9.37
CA ALA A 443 7.53 -1.22 -8.29
C ALA A 443 7.12 -0.32 -7.12
N TYR A 444 7.94 0.68 -6.77
CA TYR A 444 7.60 1.70 -5.78
C TYR A 444 6.31 2.45 -6.16
N TYR A 445 6.21 2.97 -7.39
CA TYR A 445 5.00 3.64 -7.85
C TYR A 445 3.80 2.71 -7.97
N GLN A 446 4.01 1.44 -8.31
CA GLN A 446 2.95 0.43 -8.32
C GLN A 446 2.39 0.15 -6.92
N VAL A 447 3.24 0.11 -5.89
CA VAL A 447 2.77 0.00 -4.49
C VAL A 447 1.94 1.22 -4.10
N LEU A 448 2.41 2.42 -4.39
CA LEU A 448 1.68 3.66 -4.08
C LEU A 448 0.35 3.74 -4.83
N ASN A 449 0.34 3.37 -6.12
CA ASN A 449 -0.89 3.30 -6.91
C ASN A 449 -1.87 2.29 -6.34
N ALA A 450 -1.43 1.06 -6.08
CA ALA A 450 -2.29 0.01 -5.53
C ALA A 450 -2.87 0.39 -4.16
N ARG A 451 -2.08 1.10 -3.29
CA ARG A 451 -2.56 1.66 -2.02
C ARG A 451 -3.64 2.71 -2.25
N SER A 452 -3.42 3.63 -3.16
CA SER A 452 -4.41 4.67 -3.48
C SER A 452 -5.68 4.09 -4.10
N GLN A 453 -5.56 3.08 -4.97
CA GLN A 453 -6.71 2.35 -5.54
C GLN A 453 -7.48 1.58 -4.46
N LEU A 454 -6.80 0.99 -3.48
CA LEU A 454 -7.46 0.34 -2.35
C LEU A 454 -8.31 1.35 -1.56
N ASN A 455 -7.76 2.52 -1.25
CA ASN A 455 -8.51 3.59 -0.58
C ASN A 455 -9.76 4.03 -1.38
N VAL A 456 -9.66 4.11 -2.71
CA VAL A 456 -10.80 4.42 -3.59
C VAL A 456 -11.88 3.33 -3.48
N GLN A 457 -11.50 2.05 -3.52
CA GLN A 457 -12.44 0.94 -3.42
C GLN A 457 -13.07 0.81 -2.02
N GLU A 458 -12.31 1.03 -0.96
CA GLU A 458 -12.82 1.03 0.41
C GLU A 458 -13.83 2.16 0.64
N ASN A 459 -13.53 3.36 0.13
CA ASN A 459 -14.47 4.47 0.17
C ASN A 459 -15.75 4.18 -0.64
N ASN A 460 -15.62 3.56 -1.83
CA ASN A 460 -16.78 3.13 -2.60
C ASN A 460 -17.63 2.10 -1.85
N LEU A 461 -17.00 1.10 -1.23
CA LEU A 461 -17.71 0.10 -0.42
C LEU A 461 -18.48 0.78 0.73
N ARG A 462 -17.88 1.76 1.40
CA ARG A 462 -18.52 2.55 2.45
C ARG A 462 -19.78 3.27 1.92
N ILE A 463 -19.64 4.00 0.80
CA ILE A 463 -20.77 4.71 0.15
C ILE A 463 -21.86 3.73 -0.29
N THR A 464 -21.49 2.58 -0.85
CA THR A 464 -22.44 1.58 -1.31
C THR A 464 -23.27 1.01 -0.16
N ARG A 465 -22.64 0.82 0.99
CA ARG A 465 -23.32 0.38 2.22
C ARG A 465 -24.30 1.45 2.74
N GLU A 466 -23.90 2.71 2.73
CA GLU A 466 -24.77 3.84 3.10
C GLU A 466 -26.00 3.93 2.21
N ASN A 467 -25.82 3.70 0.92
CA ASN A 467 -26.92 3.68 -0.05
C ASN A 467 -27.85 2.47 0.16
N LEU A 468 -27.32 1.31 0.58
CA LEU A 468 -28.15 0.17 0.97
C LEU A 468 -29.05 0.51 2.16
N GLU A 469 -28.49 1.13 3.20
CA GLU A 469 -29.25 1.57 4.37
C GLU A 469 -30.35 2.56 4.00
N LEU A 470 -30.01 3.55 3.18
CA LEU A 470 -30.97 4.53 2.68
C LEU A 470 -32.11 3.84 1.89
N ALA A 471 -31.80 2.83 1.08
CA ALA A 471 -32.82 2.07 0.35
C ALA A 471 -33.73 1.26 1.29
N GLU A 472 -33.17 0.64 2.34
CA GLU A 472 -33.96 -0.06 3.36
C GLU A 472 -34.89 0.88 4.11
N ASP A 473 -34.42 2.07 4.51
CA ASP A 473 -35.24 3.09 5.15
C ASP A 473 -36.39 3.57 4.25
N ARG A 474 -36.11 3.78 2.97
CA ARG A 474 -37.13 4.18 1.99
C ARG A 474 -38.18 3.10 1.76
N VAL A 475 -37.80 1.81 1.76
CA VAL A 475 -38.75 0.69 1.65
C VAL A 475 -39.64 0.63 2.91
N ARG A 476 -39.07 0.84 4.09
CA ARG A 476 -39.81 0.89 5.36
C ARG A 476 -40.85 2.04 5.38
N LEU A 477 -40.46 3.19 4.84
CA LEU A 477 -41.36 4.33 4.70
C LEU A 477 -42.37 4.19 3.55
N GLY A 478 -42.32 3.08 2.79
CA GLY A 478 -43.23 2.81 1.68
C GLY A 478 -42.95 3.67 0.42
N THR A 479 -41.78 4.34 0.35
CA THR A 479 -41.37 5.22 -0.75
C THR A 479 -40.51 4.52 -1.80
N SER A 480 -40.14 3.24 -1.57
CA SER A 480 -39.36 2.42 -2.49
C SER A 480 -39.82 0.95 -2.43
N THR A 481 -39.21 0.08 -3.26
CA THR A 481 -39.54 -1.34 -3.37
C THR A 481 -38.40 -2.22 -2.89
N ALA A 482 -38.70 -3.46 -2.45
CA ALA A 482 -37.71 -4.45 -2.04
C ALA A 482 -36.65 -4.73 -3.18
N ALA A 483 -37.02 -4.47 -4.44
CA ALA A 483 -36.07 -4.62 -5.56
C ALA A 483 -34.84 -3.70 -5.45
N ASP A 484 -34.99 -2.52 -4.85
CA ASP A 484 -33.89 -1.57 -4.65
C ASP A 484 -32.92 -2.12 -3.59
N ILE A 485 -33.44 -2.74 -2.52
CA ILE A 485 -32.61 -3.41 -1.49
C ILE A 485 -31.75 -4.50 -2.15
N PHE A 486 -32.34 -5.39 -2.95
CA PHE A 486 -31.60 -6.48 -3.59
C PHE A 486 -30.53 -5.97 -4.58
N ARG A 487 -30.79 -4.84 -5.26
CA ARG A 487 -29.78 -4.20 -6.12
C ARG A 487 -28.58 -3.70 -5.30
N TRP A 488 -28.83 -3.00 -4.20
CA TRP A 488 -27.76 -2.52 -3.33
C TRP A 488 -27.02 -3.67 -2.63
N GLN A 489 -27.70 -4.73 -2.21
CA GLN A 489 -27.03 -5.93 -1.68
C GLN A 489 -26.09 -6.56 -2.71
N ALA A 490 -26.51 -6.64 -3.98
CA ALA A 490 -25.64 -7.13 -5.05
C ALA A 490 -24.44 -6.19 -5.28
N GLU A 491 -24.64 -4.87 -5.15
CA GLU A 491 -23.57 -3.89 -5.32
C GLU A 491 -22.56 -3.91 -4.16
N VAL A 492 -23.03 -4.07 -2.93
CA VAL A 492 -22.17 -4.29 -1.75
C VAL A 492 -21.32 -5.54 -1.96
N ALA A 493 -21.89 -6.63 -2.45
CA ALA A 493 -21.13 -7.85 -2.74
C ALA A 493 -20.06 -7.62 -3.80
N ARG A 494 -20.36 -6.86 -4.88
CA ARG A 494 -19.37 -6.49 -5.92
C ARG A 494 -18.26 -5.60 -5.37
N SER A 495 -18.60 -4.58 -4.59
CA SER A 495 -17.62 -3.68 -3.97
C SER A 495 -16.70 -4.44 -3.00
N ARG A 496 -17.22 -5.41 -2.24
CA ARG A 496 -16.39 -6.30 -1.38
C ARG A 496 -15.41 -7.12 -2.19
N ILE A 497 -15.83 -7.68 -3.32
CA ILE A 497 -14.93 -8.40 -4.25
C ILE A 497 -13.85 -7.46 -4.79
N ALA A 498 -14.20 -6.23 -5.16
CA ALA A 498 -13.24 -5.23 -5.65
C ALA A 498 -12.19 -4.89 -4.59
N VAL A 499 -12.59 -4.65 -3.34
CA VAL A 499 -11.66 -4.40 -2.22
C VAL A 499 -10.73 -5.60 -2.00
N ALA A 500 -11.26 -6.83 -1.99
CA ALA A 500 -10.45 -8.03 -1.82
C ALA A 500 -9.40 -8.20 -2.94
N ASN A 501 -9.78 -7.97 -4.21
CA ASN A 501 -8.88 -8.05 -5.35
C ASN A 501 -7.81 -6.95 -5.31
N THR A 502 -8.18 -5.72 -4.97
CA THR A 502 -7.24 -4.60 -4.89
C THR A 502 -6.27 -4.78 -3.73
N SER A 503 -6.72 -5.30 -2.59
CA SER A 503 -5.86 -5.66 -1.46
C SER A 503 -4.85 -6.74 -1.84
N ALA A 504 -5.26 -7.76 -2.59
CA ALA A 504 -4.35 -8.79 -3.11
C ALA A 504 -3.33 -8.19 -4.10
N SER A 505 -3.75 -7.24 -4.96
CA SER A 505 -2.85 -6.54 -5.88
C SER A 505 -1.82 -5.69 -5.14
N LEU A 506 -2.22 -5.01 -4.05
CA LEU A 506 -1.31 -4.26 -3.19
C LEU A 506 -0.27 -5.20 -2.53
N ALA A 507 -0.71 -6.35 -2.02
CA ALA A 507 0.20 -7.34 -1.44
C ALA A 507 1.23 -7.85 -2.48
N ALA A 508 0.79 -8.17 -3.70
CA ALA A 508 1.67 -8.60 -4.79
C ALA A 508 2.67 -7.51 -5.22
N SER A 509 2.25 -6.24 -5.23
CA SER A 509 3.13 -5.10 -5.52
C SER A 509 4.22 -4.95 -4.46
N TRP A 510 3.88 -5.14 -3.18
CA TRP A 510 4.84 -5.17 -2.08
C TRP A 510 5.85 -6.32 -2.21
N ASP A 511 5.40 -7.52 -2.55
CA ASP A 511 6.31 -8.67 -2.72
C ASP A 511 7.29 -8.42 -3.88
N THR A 512 6.83 -7.78 -4.94
CA THR A 512 7.70 -7.38 -6.06
C THR A 512 8.76 -6.37 -5.63
N LEU A 513 8.37 -5.32 -4.90
CA LEU A 513 9.29 -4.31 -4.37
C LEU A 513 10.29 -4.93 -3.39
N ASN A 514 9.81 -5.75 -2.43
CA ASN A 514 10.65 -6.41 -1.45
C ASN A 514 11.72 -7.29 -2.11
N ARG A 515 11.36 -8.06 -3.17
CA ARG A 515 12.34 -8.86 -3.92
C ARG A 515 13.42 -7.99 -4.53
N LEU A 516 13.05 -6.86 -5.15
CA LEU A 516 14.03 -5.97 -5.79
C LEU A 516 14.97 -5.29 -4.77
N LEU A 517 14.47 -5.01 -3.57
CA LEU A 517 15.21 -4.40 -2.47
C LEU A 517 15.86 -5.42 -1.52
N HIS A 518 15.78 -6.71 -1.83
CA HIS A 518 16.28 -7.80 -0.97
C HIS A 518 15.73 -7.74 0.46
N GLN A 519 14.45 -7.37 0.61
CA GLN A 519 13.76 -7.34 1.89
C GLN A 519 13.01 -8.66 2.16
N PRO A 520 12.78 -9.02 3.43
CA PRO A 520 12.01 -10.21 3.76
C PRO A 520 10.60 -10.17 3.14
N PRO A 521 10.04 -11.32 2.68
CA PRO A 521 8.67 -11.38 2.20
C PRO A 521 7.68 -10.84 3.23
N GLY A 522 6.68 -10.08 2.77
CA GLY A 522 5.67 -9.49 3.64
C GLY A 522 6.10 -8.23 4.41
N SER A 523 7.35 -7.78 4.27
CA SER A 523 7.81 -6.51 4.84
C SER A 523 6.99 -5.34 4.30
N ARG A 524 6.80 -4.34 5.15
CA ARG A 524 6.21 -3.05 4.77
C ARG A 524 7.21 -1.95 5.10
N LEU A 525 7.56 -1.15 4.10
CA LEU A 525 8.47 -0.03 4.25
C LEU A 525 7.68 1.30 4.34
N PRO A 526 8.13 2.28 5.12
CA PRO A 526 7.51 3.60 5.14
C PRO A 526 7.81 4.32 3.83
N LEU A 527 6.89 4.24 2.87
CA LEU A 527 7.05 4.87 1.56
C LEU A 527 6.43 6.28 1.58
N ARG A 528 7.22 7.27 1.17
CA ARG A 528 6.72 8.64 0.98
C ARG A 528 5.77 8.69 -0.20
N GLU A 529 4.67 9.44 -0.05
CA GLU A 529 3.73 9.65 -1.15
C GLU A 529 4.39 10.37 -2.32
N ALA A 530 4.03 9.95 -3.54
CA ALA A 530 4.53 10.58 -4.74
C ALA A 530 3.95 11.98 -4.90
N SER A 531 4.80 12.92 -5.29
CA SER A 531 4.38 14.28 -5.61
C SER A 531 5.04 14.73 -6.91
N PHE A 532 4.46 15.75 -7.55
CA PHE A 532 5.11 16.44 -8.67
C PHE A 532 6.40 17.20 -8.28
N ASN A 533 6.68 17.32 -6.98
CA ASN A 533 7.88 17.97 -6.44
C ASN A 533 9.07 17.02 -6.30
N GLU A 534 9.01 15.82 -6.89
CA GLU A 534 10.17 14.96 -7.00
C GLU A 534 11.32 15.72 -7.69
N PRO A 535 12.61 15.46 -7.34
CA PRO A 535 13.75 16.23 -7.84
C PRO A 535 14.09 15.89 -9.30
N PHE A 536 13.13 15.99 -10.19
CA PHE A 536 13.36 15.93 -11.64
C PHE A 536 14.13 17.17 -12.12
N VAL A 537 14.74 17.08 -13.29
CA VAL A 537 15.53 18.19 -13.86
C VAL A 537 14.71 19.46 -14.05
N MET A 538 13.43 19.29 -14.38
CA MET A 538 12.47 20.40 -14.52
C MET A 538 11.24 20.14 -13.68
N THR A 539 10.77 21.17 -13.00
CA THR A 539 9.46 21.17 -12.35
C THR A 539 8.35 21.33 -13.40
N GLN A 540 7.10 21.02 -13.02
CA GLN A 540 5.94 21.17 -13.90
C GLN A 540 5.85 22.56 -14.50
N GLY A 541 5.93 23.63 -13.72
CA GLY A 541 5.84 25.00 -14.21
C GLY A 541 6.99 25.39 -15.15
N GLU A 542 8.20 24.89 -14.91
CA GLU A 542 9.34 25.14 -15.81
C GLU A 542 9.19 24.41 -17.14
N PHE A 543 8.59 23.22 -17.17
CA PHE A 543 8.32 22.49 -18.42
C PHE A 543 7.32 23.26 -19.28
N ASP A 544 6.21 23.69 -18.69
CA ASP A 544 5.18 24.49 -19.38
C ASP A 544 5.72 25.84 -19.89
N ASP A 545 6.61 26.46 -19.13
CA ASP A 545 7.26 27.72 -19.52
C ASP A 545 8.28 27.59 -20.64
N LEU A 546 8.97 26.47 -20.73
CA LEU A 546 10.05 26.25 -21.70
C LEU A 546 9.56 25.64 -23.02
N ILE A 547 8.49 24.81 -22.99
CA ILE A 547 7.99 24.08 -24.16
C ILE A 547 6.60 24.60 -24.52
N ARG A 548 6.58 25.77 -25.18
CA ARG A 548 5.34 26.47 -25.56
C ARG A 548 4.86 26.17 -26.98
N SER A 549 5.73 25.58 -27.80
CA SER A 549 5.45 25.34 -29.21
C SER A 549 5.91 23.95 -29.66
N GLN A 550 5.38 23.51 -30.79
CA GLN A 550 5.83 22.29 -31.45
C GLN A 550 7.33 22.35 -31.84
N ALA A 551 7.86 23.54 -32.12
CA ALA A 551 9.26 23.74 -32.41
C ALA A 551 10.12 23.51 -31.16
N ASP A 552 9.71 24.06 -30.01
CA ASP A 552 10.40 23.85 -28.74
C ASP A 552 10.42 22.37 -28.34
N TYR A 553 9.29 21.67 -28.57
CA TYR A 553 9.21 20.21 -28.35
C TYR A 553 10.18 19.43 -29.25
N GLN A 554 10.35 19.82 -30.51
CA GLN A 554 11.33 19.18 -31.39
C GLN A 554 12.77 19.40 -30.91
N ILE A 555 13.10 20.61 -30.44
CA ILE A 555 14.41 20.92 -29.85
C ILE A 555 14.64 20.08 -28.59
N PHE A 556 13.64 20.01 -27.72
CA PHE A 556 13.66 19.18 -26.51
C PHE A 556 13.90 17.70 -26.83
N SER A 557 13.13 17.17 -27.75
CA SER A 557 13.29 15.78 -28.21
C SER A 557 14.68 15.53 -28.80
N GLY A 558 15.18 16.44 -29.66
CA GLY A 558 16.52 16.35 -30.22
C GLY A 558 17.63 16.42 -29.17
N PHE A 559 17.46 17.19 -28.09
CA PHE A 559 18.39 17.25 -26.98
C PHE A 559 18.49 15.91 -26.25
N TYR A 560 17.35 15.30 -25.90
CA TYR A 560 17.32 14.01 -25.21
C TYR A 560 17.82 12.86 -26.09
N ILE A 561 17.53 12.88 -27.38
CA ILE A 561 18.05 11.88 -28.33
C ILE A 561 19.58 11.94 -28.41
N ARG A 562 20.17 13.13 -28.57
CA ARG A 562 21.64 13.27 -28.61
C ARG A 562 22.29 12.77 -27.31
N ARG A 563 21.68 13.10 -26.17
CA ARG A 563 22.15 12.63 -24.87
C ARG A 563 22.06 11.10 -24.73
N ALA A 564 20.96 10.50 -25.16
CA ALA A 564 20.74 9.06 -25.13
C ALA A 564 21.79 8.32 -25.98
N VAL A 565 22.04 8.79 -27.21
CA VAL A 565 23.06 8.19 -28.09
C VAL A 565 24.48 8.29 -27.48
N GLN A 566 24.76 9.36 -26.74
CA GLN A 566 26.07 9.55 -26.08
C GLN A 566 26.22 8.71 -24.80
N GLN A 567 25.16 8.43 -24.10
CA GLN A 567 25.17 7.78 -22.78
C GLN A 567 24.69 6.32 -22.80
N SER A 568 24.19 5.81 -23.95
CA SER A 568 23.67 4.45 -24.06
C SER A 568 24.74 3.39 -23.79
N PRO A 569 24.61 2.58 -22.75
CA PRO A 569 25.51 1.45 -22.51
C PRO A 569 25.44 0.41 -23.61
N GLU A 570 24.28 0.25 -24.24
CA GLU A 570 24.05 -0.68 -25.34
C GLU A 570 24.92 -0.32 -26.57
N LEU A 571 25.03 0.96 -26.90
CA LEU A 571 25.88 1.45 -27.98
C LEU A 571 27.37 1.32 -27.63
N GLU A 572 27.75 1.63 -26.39
CA GLU A 572 29.12 1.46 -25.89
C GLU A 572 29.54 -0.01 -25.93
N SER A 573 28.69 -0.93 -25.54
CA SER A 573 28.90 -2.38 -25.63
C SER A 573 29.16 -2.81 -27.09
N LEU A 574 28.37 -2.32 -28.04
CA LEU A 574 28.58 -2.61 -29.49
C LEU A 574 29.85 -1.99 -30.02
N ASP A 575 30.21 -0.77 -29.61
CA ASP A 575 31.46 -0.13 -30.00
C ASP A 575 32.69 -0.93 -29.50
N ALA A 576 32.64 -1.46 -28.27
CA ALA A 576 33.67 -2.36 -27.74
C ALA A 576 33.75 -3.68 -28.53
N GLN A 577 32.61 -4.30 -28.87
CA GLN A 577 32.56 -5.50 -29.69
C GLN A 577 33.14 -5.25 -31.10
N ILE A 578 32.83 -4.12 -31.70
CA ILE A 578 33.38 -3.70 -32.99
C ILE A 578 34.90 -3.55 -32.88
N ALA A 579 35.42 -2.96 -31.81
CA ALA A 579 36.85 -2.81 -31.57
C ALA A 579 37.55 -4.18 -31.42
N ALA A 580 36.95 -5.10 -30.65
CA ALA A 580 37.43 -6.49 -30.52
C ALA A 580 37.49 -7.18 -31.90
N LYS A 581 36.42 -7.09 -32.67
CA LYS A 581 36.34 -7.74 -33.99
C LYS A 581 37.27 -7.11 -35.05
N ARG A 582 37.51 -5.80 -34.98
CA ARG A 582 38.57 -5.14 -35.80
C ARG A 582 39.95 -5.68 -35.49
N ARG A 583 40.24 -5.90 -34.20
CA ARG A 583 41.53 -6.46 -33.78
C ARG A 583 41.67 -7.92 -34.22
N GLU A 584 40.62 -8.72 -34.15
CA GLU A 584 40.57 -10.12 -34.64
C GLU A 584 40.83 -10.16 -36.15
N LEU A 585 40.12 -9.35 -36.94
CA LEU A 585 40.33 -9.25 -38.38
C LEU A 585 41.78 -8.89 -38.72
N LYS A 586 42.35 -7.93 -37.99
CA LYS A 586 43.75 -7.51 -38.16
C LYS A 586 44.74 -8.64 -37.88
N ALA A 587 44.49 -9.46 -36.84
CA ALA A 587 45.30 -10.64 -36.54
C ALA A 587 45.18 -11.70 -37.63
N ALA A 588 43.96 -12.01 -38.10
CA ALA A 588 43.73 -12.95 -39.19
C ALA A 588 44.41 -12.51 -40.53
N GLN A 589 44.47 -11.21 -40.80
CA GLN A 589 45.20 -10.67 -41.95
C GLN A 589 46.73 -10.78 -41.77
N ARG A 590 47.27 -10.51 -40.59
CA ARG A 590 48.67 -10.60 -40.27
C ARG A 590 49.20 -12.02 -40.27
N ALA A 591 48.37 -13.00 -39.95
CA ALA A 591 48.71 -14.41 -39.97
C ALA A 591 49.20 -14.91 -41.37
N PHE A 592 48.92 -14.19 -42.45
CA PHE A 592 49.42 -14.56 -43.78
C PHE A 592 50.92 -14.36 -43.97
N TRP A 593 51.56 -13.42 -43.28
CA TRP A 593 52.93 -13.04 -43.50
C TRP A 593 53.78 -12.91 -42.25
N LEU A 594 53.17 -12.93 -41.06
CA LEU A 594 53.88 -12.71 -39.80
C LEU A 594 54.06 -14.08 -39.11
N PRO A 595 55.32 -14.53 -38.90
CA PRO A 595 55.59 -15.77 -38.18
C PRO A 595 55.36 -15.63 -36.67
N GLU A 596 55.10 -16.75 -36.02
CA GLU A 596 55.12 -16.88 -34.58
C GLU A 596 56.50 -17.31 -34.11
N PHE A 597 57.00 -16.69 -33.05
CA PHE A 597 58.29 -16.99 -32.44
C PHE A 597 58.08 -17.56 -31.03
N THR A 598 58.61 -18.77 -30.81
CA THR A 598 58.57 -19.44 -29.52
C THR A 598 59.98 -19.82 -29.08
N VAL A 599 60.21 -19.73 -27.78
CA VAL A 599 61.43 -20.33 -27.14
C VAL A 599 60.98 -21.54 -26.37
N SER A 600 61.71 -22.62 -26.47
CA SER A 600 61.55 -23.82 -25.63
C SER A 600 62.86 -24.24 -25.03
N ALA A 601 62.82 -24.70 -23.80
CA ALA A 601 63.94 -25.38 -23.13
C ALA A 601 63.43 -26.61 -22.45
N GLN A 602 64.18 -27.70 -22.50
CA GLN A 602 63.80 -28.94 -21.85
C GLN A 602 65.06 -29.56 -21.22
N LEU A 603 64.90 -29.98 -19.99
CA LEU A 603 65.82 -30.83 -19.24
C LEU A 603 65.15 -32.13 -18.97
N THR A 604 65.76 -33.25 -19.37
CA THR A 604 65.24 -34.58 -19.17
C THR A 604 66.26 -35.40 -18.36
N GLU A 605 65.81 -36.00 -17.27
CA GLU A 605 66.55 -36.90 -16.42
C GLU A 605 65.94 -38.30 -16.53
N ASN A 606 66.75 -39.27 -16.92
CA ASN A 606 66.31 -40.66 -16.92
C ASN A 606 66.44 -41.24 -15.51
N LEU A 607 65.32 -41.57 -14.88
CA LEU A 607 65.26 -42.11 -13.52
C LEU A 607 65.53 -43.61 -13.45
N ASN A 608 65.12 -44.34 -14.48
CA ASN A 608 65.27 -45.78 -14.53
C ASN A 608 65.05 -46.29 -15.96
N GLN A 609 65.89 -47.26 -16.32
CA GLN A 609 65.72 -48.04 -17.54
C GLN A 609 65.80 -49.56 -17.21
N SER A 610 64.93 -50.36 -17.83
CA SER A 610 64.88 -51.75 -17.60
C SER A 610 64.44 -52.59 -18.83
N GLY A 611 64.69 -53.83 -18.83
CA GLY A 611 64.37 -54.78 -19.90
C GLY A 611 65.44 -54.85 -21.00
N ALA A 612 65.12 -55.41 -22.16
CA ALA A 612 66.01 -55.44 -23.33
C ALA A 612 66.37 -54.04 -23.82
N GLY A 613 67.61 -53.88 -24.29
CA GLY A 613 68.06 -52.59 -24.84
C GLY A 613 68.48 -51.54 -23.81
N VAL A 614 68.72 -51.92 -22.55
CA VAL A 614 69.27 -51.02 -21.51
C VAL A 614 70.63 -50.54 -21.86
N SER A 615 70.86 -49.23 -21.91
CA SER A 615 72.21 -48.62 -22.05
C SER A 615 72.93 -48.61 -20.68
N THR A 616 74.17 -49.07 -20.62
CA THR A 616 74.97 -49.06 -19.39
C THR A 616 75.66 -47.72 -19.11
N GLY A 617 75.28 -46.66 -19.76
CA GLY A 617 75.81 -45.33 -19.48
C GLY A 617 75.22 -44.68 -18.21
N GLU A 618 76.06 -44.30 -17.26
CA GLU A 618 75.67 -43.52 -16.09
C GLU A 618 75.16 -42.16 -16.45
N GLY A 619 74.05 -41.73 -15.87
CA GLY A 619 73.53 -40.33 -15.83
C GLY A 619 73.12 -39.80 -17.22
N LEU A 620 71.99 -40.31 -17.72
CA LEU A 620 71.42 -39.78 -18.96
C LEU A 620 70.54 -38.54 -18.66
N SER A 621 71.16 -37.45 -18.20
CA SER A 621 70.51 -36.13 -18.26
C SER A 621 70.76 -35.53 -19.64
N ASP A 622 69.71 -35.06 -20.25
CA ASP A 622 69.78 -34.35 -21.53
C ASP A 622 69.10 -33.01 -21.44
N TRP A 623 69.55 -32.01 -22.12
CA TRP A 623 68.92 -30.70 -22.20
C TRP A 623 68.97 -30.14 -23.62
N ASN A 624 67.91 -29.43 -23.97
CA ASN A 624 67.91 -28.67 -25.22
C ASN A 624 67.28 -27.29 -24.97
N VAL A 625 67.75 -26.31 -25.72
CA VAL A 625 67.17 -24.96 -25.79
C VAL A 625 67.03 -24.61 -27.26
N GLY A 626 65.84 -24.18 -27.65
CA GLY A 626 65.57 -23.87 -29.04
C GLY A 626 64.75 -22.61 -29.23
N VAL A 627 64.94 -21.89 -30.31
CA VAL A 627 64.07 -20.83 -30.77
C VAL A 627 63.47 -21.31 -32.09
N GLN A 628 62.14 -21.24 -32.17
CA GLN A 628 61.38 -21.70 -33.35
C GLN A 628 60.62 -20.51 -33.94
N ALA A 629 60.72 -20.32 -35.24
CA ALA A 629 59.87 -19.40 -36.02
C ALA A 629 58.93 -20.25 -36.92
N THR A 630 57.63 -20.10 -36.72
CA THR A 630 56.64 -20.89 -37.46
C THR A 630 55.77 -19.97 -38.33
N LEU A 631 55.79 -20.16 -39.64
CA LEU A 631 54.85 -19.54 -40.59
C LEU A 631 54.26 -20.63 -41.48
N PRO A 632 53.01 -21.01 -41.26
CA PRO A 632 52.33 -21.97 -42.11
C PRO A 632 52.13 -21.41 -43.52
N LEU A 633 52.77 -21.96 -44.54
CA LEU A 633 52.69 -21.45 -45.92
C LEU A 633 51.36 -21.85 -46.63
N PHE A 634 50.81 -23.00 -46.26
CA PHE A 634 49.53 -23.48 -46.76
C PHE A 634 48.74 -24.19 -45.62
N ALA A 635 47.50 -23.81 -45.44
CA ALA A 635 46.58 -24.35 -44.41
C ALA A 635 45.23 -24.67 -45.02
N GLY A 636 45.16 -25.26 -46.19
CA GLY A 636 43.93 -25.70 -46.80
C GLY A 636 42.86 -24.62 -47.04
N GLY A 637 43.25 -23.34 -47.09
CA GLY A 637 42.32 -22.21 -47.22
C GLY A 637 41.78 -21.63 -45.89
N GLN A 638 42.09 -22.27 -44.74
CA GLN A 638 41.61 -21.87 -43.42
C GLN A 638 41.79 -20.37 -43.13
N ARG A 639 42.99 -19.81 -43.30
CA ARG A 639 43.26 -18.41 -43.03
C ARG A 639 42.44 -17.43 -43.86
N ARG A 640 42.16 -17.77 -45.14
CA ARG A 640 41.30 -16.96 -46.00
C ARG A 640 39.88 -16.99 -45.49
N SER A 641 39.37 -18.16 -45.06
CA SER A 641 38.06 -18.29 -44.49
C SER A 641 37.93 -17.56 -43.18
N GLU A 642 38.90 -17.65 -42.28
CA GLU A 642 38.92 -16.93 -40.97
C GLU A 642 38.93 -15.40 -41.19
N SER A 643 39.79 -14.88 -42.06
CA SER A 643 39.79 -13.44 -42.37
C SER A 643 38.47 -12.98 -43.01
N THR A 644 37.90 -13.78 -43.88
CA THR A 644 36.62 -13.47 -44.55
C THR A 644 35.47 -13.52 -43.55
N ARG A 645 35.44 -14.51 -42.62
CA ARG A 645 34.48 -14.61 -41.55
C ARG A 645 34.54 -13.38 -40.62
N ALA A 646 35.73 -13.04 -40.12
CA ALA A 646 35.93 -11.87 -39.25
C ALA A 646 35.48 -10.57 -39.93
N LYS A 647 35.70 -10.44 -41.27
CA LYS A 647 35.23 -9.28 -42.04
C LYS A 647 33.70 -9.20 -42.09
N PHE A 648 33.00 -10.32 -42.30
CA PHE A 648 31.53 -10.32 -42.33
C PHE A 648 30.90 -10.11 -40.95
N GLU A 649 31.51 -10.70 -39.89
CA GLU A 649 31.12 -10.46 -38.52
C GLU A 649 31.26 -9.00 -38.09
N LEU A 650 32.40 -8.35 -38.49
CA LEU A 650 32.59 -6.91 -38.30
C LEU A 650 31.48 -6.09 -38.99
N LYS A 651 31.17 -6.41 -40.26
CA LYS A 651 30.10 -5.73 -40.98
C LYS A 651 28.71 -5.92 -40.29
N ARG A 652 28.47 -7.12 -39.78
CA ARG A 652 27.23 -7.44 -39.01
C ARG A 652 27.13 -6.56 -37.75
N LEU A 653 28.22 -6.43 -36.98
CA LEU A 653 28.22 -5.60 -35.77
C LEU A 653 28.05 -4.10 -36.09
N VAL A 654 28.67 -3.60 -37.15
CA VAL A 654 28.44 -2.22 -37.60
C VAL A 654 26.98 -1.96 -37.99
N ALA A 655 26.37 -2.90 -38.72
CA ALA A 655 24.96 -2.77 -39.04
C ALA A 655 24.04 -2.86 -37.79
N LEU A 656 24.36 -3.76 -36.84
CA LEU A 656 23.63 -3.85 -35.56
C LEU A 656 23.76 -2.55 -34.73
N ARG A 657 24.95 -1.93 -34.73
CA ARG A 657 25.15 -0.67 -34.03
C ARG A 657 24.25 0.44 -34.58
N ILE A 658 24.17 0.56 -35.94
CA ILE A 658 23.31 1.55 -36.60
C ILE A 658 21.83 1.25 -36.24
N GLY A 659 21.38 0.00 -36.37
CA GLY A 659 20.01 -0.36 -36.03
C GLY A 659 19.68 -0.20 -34.53
N THR A 660 20.67 -0.31 -33.64
CA THR A 660 20.49 -0.03 -32.21
C THR A 660 20.39 1.47 -31.96
N GLU A 661 21.18 2.29 -32.64
CA GLU A 661 21.09 3.75 -32.58
C GLU A 661 19.70 4.25 -33.02
N GLU A 662 19.20 3.74 -34.16
CA GLU A 662 17.83 4.03 -34.63
C GLU A 662 16.77 3.61 -33.62
N ARG A 663 16.92 2.45 -32.99
CA ARG A 663 15.99 1.95 -31.96
C ARG A 663 16.03 2.79 -30.68
N VAL A 664 17.22 3.27 -30.23
CA VAL A 664 17.35 4.19 -29.12
C VAL A 664 16.62 5.50 -29.43
N GLU A 665 16.82 6.05 -30.63
CA GLU A 665 16.13 7.26 -31.06
C GLU A 665 14.59 7.05 -31.10
N GLU A 666 14.12 5.94 -31.70
CA GLU A 666 12.71 5.60 -31.76
C GLU A 666 12.11 5.48 -30.34
N ASN A 667 12.78 4.76 -29.43
CA ASN A 667 12.31 4.57 -28.07
C ASN A 667 12.15 5.91 -27.31
N ILE A 668 13.14 6.79 -27.42
CA ILE A 668 13.05 8.13 -26.83
C ILE A 668 11.84 8.91 -27.35
N ARG A 669 11.62 8.90 -28.67
CA ARG A 669 10.44 9.57 -29.27
C ARG A 669 9.13 9.00 -28.75
N ILE A 670 9.03 7.67 -28.67
CA ILE A 670 7.84 6.99 -28.12
C ILE A 670 7.61 7.40 -26.68
N GLN A 671 8.64 7.33 -25.81
CA GLN A 671 8.49 7.70 -24.40
C GLN A 671 8.13 9.17 -24.22
N LEU A 672 8.70 10.08 -25.01
CA LEU A 672 8.35 11.49 -24.97
C LEU A 672 6.89 11.76 -25.38
N HIS A 673 6.39 11.09 -26.45
CA HIS A 673 4.99 11.22 -26.85
C HIS A 673 4.05 10.66 -25.80
N GLN A 674 4.40 9.52 -25.20
CA GLN A 674 3.62 8.93 -24.09
C GLN A 674 3.62 9.83 -22.85
N ALA A 675 4.77 10.38 -22.46
CA ALA A 675 4.87 11.30 -21.34
C ALA A 675 4.01 12.54 -21.53
N GLN A 676 4.05 13.14 -22.74
CA GLN A 676 3.21 14.30 -23.09
C GLN A 676 1.72 13.97 -23.00
N ALA A 677 1.29 12.84 -23.58
CA ALA A 677 -0.11 12.43 -23.54
C ALA A 677 -0.59 12.17 -22.12
N LYS A 678 0.21 11.42 -21.32
CA LYS A 678 -0.12 11.10 -19.92
C LYS A 678 -0.12 12.34 -19.02
N TYR A 679 0.77 13.29 -19.26
CA TYR A 679 0.77 14.56 -18.54
C TYR A 679 -0.54 15.33 -18.71
N ILE A 680 -1.01 15.48 -19.94
CA ILE A 680 -2.31 16.12 -20.23
C ILE A 680 -3.46 15.33 -19.60
N THR A 681 -3.37 14.02 -19.60
CA THR A 681 -4.42 13.13 -19.03
C THR A 681 -4.61 13.36 -17.54
N ILE A 682 -3.55 13.71 -16.76
CA ILE A 682 -3.65 13.93 -15.31
C ILE A 682 -4.67 15.03 -14.99
N GLU A 683 -4.55 16.19 -15.60
CA GLU A 683 -5.43 17.33 -15.32
C GLU A 683 -6.87 17.04 -15.79
N LEU A 684 -7.02 16.46 -16.99
CA LEU A 684 -8.33 16.09 -17.52
C LEU A 684 -9.02 14.99 -16.69
N ALA A 685 -8.27 14.00 -16.21
CA ALA A 685 -8.80 12.94 -15.36
C ALA A 685 -9.22 13.48 -13.98
N LYS A 686 -8.46 14.42 -13.42
CA LYS A 686 -8.79 15.11 -12.18
C LYS A 686 -10.04 15.97 -12.32
N GLU A 687 -10.16 16.74 -13.41
CA GLU A 687 -11.35 17.52 -13.73
C GLU A 687 -12.59 16.62 -13.90
N ALA A 688 -12.44 15.49 -14.61
CA ALA A 688 -13.51 14.51 -14.77
C ALA A 688 -13.93 13.87 -13.44
N ALA A 689 -12.97 13.54 -12.56
CA ALA A 689 -13.26 12.97 -11.25
C ALA A 689 -14.03 13.98 -10.37
N GLU A 690 -13.64 15.26 -10.37
CA GLU A 690 -14.33 16.31 -9.63
C GLU A 690 -15.75 16.53 -10.15
N ALA A 691 -15.93 16.58 -11.48
CA ALA A 691 -17.25 16.74 -12.10
C ALA A 691 -18.17 15.54 -11.82
N SER A 692 -17.64 14.30 -11.95
CA SER A 692 -18.41 13.09 -11.69
C SER A 692 -18.79 12.95 -10.22
N ARG A 693 -17.91 13.33 -9.28
CA ARG A 693 -18.21 13.39 -7.86
C ARG A 693 -19.34 14.38 -7.56
N LYS A 694 -19.24 15.61 -8.06
CA LYS A 694 -20.31 16.60 -7.87
C LYS A 694 -21.65 16.12 -8.44
N ASN A 695 -21.64 15.43 -9.58
CA ASN A 695 -22.85 14.82 -10.14
C ASN A 695 -23.40 13.74 -9.21
N PHE A 696 -22.54 12.85 -8.70
CA PHE A 696 -22.94 11.82 -7.75
C PHE A 696 -23.57 12.41 -6.49
N ASP A 697 -22.96 13.44 -5.89
CA ASP A 697 -23.50 14.13 -4.70
C ASP A 697 -24.90 14.69 -4.96
N LEU A 698 -25.14 15.34 -6.12
CA LEU A 698 -26.45 15.88 -6.50
C LEU A 698 -27.50 14.78 -6.72
N ILE A 699 -27.13 13.69 -7.37
CA ILE A 699 -28.03 12.54 -7.62
C ILE A 699 -28.33 11.78 -6.32
N SER A 700 -27.34 11.63 -5.42
CA SER A 700 -27.53 11.04 -4.10
C SER A 700 -28.54 11.83 -3.27
N ASP A 701 -28.42 13.17 -3.24
CA ASP A 701 -29.40 14.04 -2.58
C ASP A 701 -30.80 13.94 -3.21
N ALA A 702 -30.88 13.84 -4.53
CA ALA A 702 -32.15 13.68 -5.24
C ALA A 702 -32.78 12.31 -4.97
N TYR A 703 -31.95 11.25 -4.88
CA TYR A 703 -32.40 9.91 -4.48
C TYR A 703 -32.93 9.88 -3.03
N ALA A 704 -32.23 10.53 -2.10
CA ALA A 704 -32.68 10.64 -0.72
C ALA A 704 -34.05 11.32 -0.61
N ARG A 705 -34.31 12.34 -1.45
CA ARG A 705 -35.62 13.01 -1.54
C ARG A 705 -36.70 12.25 -2.35
N GLY A 706 -36.33 11.12 -2.98
CA GLY A 706 -37.25 10.31 -3.79
C GLY A 706 -37.56 10.87 -5.19
N THR A 707 -36.78 11.81 -5.71
CA THR A 707 -37.00 12.46 -7.01
C THR A 707 -36.32 11.74 -8.17
N VAL A 708 -35.33 10.88 -7.90
CA VAL A 708 -34.66 9.99 -8.87
C VAL A 708 -34.73 8.54 -8.42
N ASN A 709 -34.51 7.62 -9.34
CA ASN A 709 -34.56 6.19 -9.08
C ASN A 709 -33.16 5.63 -8.75
N VAL A 710 -33.12 4.37 -8.28
CA VAL A 710 -31.88 3.68 -7.88
C VAL A 710 -30.89 3.47 -9.04
N ILE A 711 -31.38 3.36 -10.27
CA ILE A 711 -30.52 3.12 -11.45
C ILE A 711 -29.68 4.37 -11.72
N GLU A 712 -30.29 5.56 -11.67
CA GLU A 712 -29.58 6.83 -11.87
C GLU A 712 -28.52 7.05 -10.79
N LEU A 713 -28.78 6.65 -9.53
CA LEU A 713 -27.79 6.75 -8.46
C LEU A 713 -26.63 5.76 -8.67
N LEU A 714 -26.92 4.50 -9.06
CA LEU A 714 -25.90 3.50 -9.37
C LEU A 714 -25.02 3.94 -10.54
N ASP A 715 -25.62 4.45 -11.62
CA ASP A 715 -24.85 4.96 -12.78
C ASP A 715 -23.95 6.15 -12.39
N ALA A 716 -24.45 7.08 -11.58
CA ALA A 716 -23.66 8.20 -11.08
C ALA A 716 -22.53 7.76 -10.15
N GLN A 717 -22.77 6.77 -9.29
CA GLN A 717 -21.75 6.20 -8.39
C GLN A 717 -20.65 5.48 -9.20
N GLU A 718 -21.02 4.65 -10.18
CA GLU A 718 -20.08 3.95 -11.04
C GLU A 718 -19.23 4.95 -11.85
N ALA A 719 -19.84 5.99 -12.41
CA ALA A 719 -19.12 7.06 -13.13
C ALA A 719 -18.13 7.79 -12.20
N SER A 720 -18.53 8.09 -10.96
CA SER A 720 -17.66 8.75 -9.97
C SER A 720 -16.50 7.84 -9.55
N LEU A 721 -16.75 6.55 -9.30
CA LEU A 721 -15.73 5.56 -8.96
C LEU A 721 -14.70 5.41 -10.09
N ASN A 722 -15.17 5.21 -11.33
CA ASN A 722 -14.30 5.02 -12.48
C ASN A 722 -13.45 6.27 -12.76
N ALA A 723 -14.02 7.47 -12.60
CA ALA A 723 -13.28 8.71 -12.76
C ALA A 723 -12.22 8.90 -11.65
N ALA A 724 -12.54 8.57 -10.41
CA ALA A 724 -11.59 8.64 -9.29
C ALA A 724 -10.42 7.64 -9.48
N ALA A 725 -10.73 6.40 -9.89
CA ALA A 725 -9.73 5.40 -10.19
C ALA A 725 -8.81 5.84 -11.35
N THR A 726 -9.39 6.41 -12.42
CA THR A 726 -8.62 6.93 -13.57
C THR A 726 -7.73 8.10 -13.17
N ALA A 727 -8.20 9.02 -12.32
CA ALA A 727 -7.40 10.15 -11.85
C ALA A 727 -6.20 9.68 -11.02
N THR A 728 -6.38 8.65 -10.19
CA THR A 728 -5.31 8.02 -9.43
C THR A 728 -4.28 7.36 -10.36
N ASP A 729 -4.73 6.51 -11.29
CA ASP A 729 -3.85 5.80 -12.22
C ASP A 729 -3.04 6.77 -13.09
N SER A 730 -3.65 7.87 -13.56
CA SER A 730 -3.01 8.81 -14.48
C SER A 730 -1.73 9.43 -13.94
N LEU A 731 -1.69 9.75 -12.64
CA LEU A 731 -0.51 10.29 -11.98
C LEU A 731 0.65 9.27 -11.96
N TYR A 732 0.37 8.07 -11.46
CA TYR A 732 1.41 7.03 -11.35
C TYR A 732 1.87 6.53 -12.71
N ASP A 733 0.98 6.42 -13.66
CA ASP A 733 1.29 6.08 -15.05
C ASP A 733 2.23 7.09 -15.72
N PHE A 734 2.04 8.39 -15.44
CA PHE A 734 2.96 9.44 -15.88
C PHE A 734 4.32 9.27 -15.23
N LEU A 735 4.39 9.11 -13.90
CA LEU A 735 5.65 8.96 -13.16
C LEU A 735 6.44 7.72 -13.62
N ILE A 736 5.77 6.59 -13.84
CA ILE A 736 6.38 5.37 -14.41
C ILE A 736 6.93 5.63 -15.82
N THR A 737 6.19 6.38 -16.65
CA THR A 737 6.65 6.74 -18.00
C THR A 737 7.89 7.63 -17.96
N ILE A 738 7.97 8.56 -17.00
CA ILE A 738 9.19 9.36 -16.79
C ILE A 738 10.37 8.47 -16.38
N MET A 739 10.18 7.45 -15.55
CA MET A 739 11.26 6.50 -15.21
C MET A 739 11.72 5.73 -16.45
N ALA A 740 10.81 5.29 -17.30
CA ALA A 740 11.12 4.62 -18.56
C ALA A 740 11.88 5.56 -19.53
N LEU A 741 11.49 6.84 -19.62
CA LEU A 741 12.18 7.85 -20.40
C LEU A 741 13.62 8.05 -19.90
N GLN A 742 13.81 8.21 -18.60
CA GLN A 742 15.15 8.40 -18.02
C GLN A 742 16.04 7.17 -18.24
N ARG A 743 15.50 5.95 -18.08
CA ARG A 743 16.22 4.72 -18.46
C ARG A 743 16.63 4.73 -19.93
N ALA A 744 15.72 5.10 -20.82
CA ALA A 744 15.98 5.16 -22.26
C ALA A 744 17.07 6.21 -22.62
N VAL A 745 17.17 7.29 -21.86
CA VAL A 745 18.25 8.31 -22.00
C VAL A 745 19.59 7.79 -21.50
N GLY A 746 19.63 6.72 -20.70
CA GLY A 746 20.85 6.12 -20.18
C GLY A 746 21.28 6.67 -18.80
N GLY A 747 20.38 7.33 -18.06
CA GLY A 747 20.67 7.84 -16.73
C GLY A 747 19.42 8.39 -16.02
N TYR A 748 19.51 8.51 -14.70
CA TYR A 748 18.44 9.03 -13.85
C TYR A 748 18.83 10.39 -13.30
N ASP A 749 18.19 11.44 -13.80
CA ASP A 749 18.51 12.82 -13.47
C ASP A 749 18.27 13.15 -12.00
N TYR A 750 17.28 12.49 -11.34
CA TYR A 750 16.99 12.68 -9.92
C TYR A 750 18.08 12.11 -9.00
N LEU A 751 18.94 11.22 -9.50
CA LEU A 751 20.10 10.70 -8.76
C LEU A 751 21.34 11.61 -8.91
N LEU A 752 21.32 12.57 -9.82
CA LEU A 752 22.42 13.51 -10.00
C LEU A 752 22.51 14.50 -8.82
N PRO A 753 23.73 14.94 -8.46
CA PRO A 753 23.90 16.05 -7.52
C PRO A 753 23.14 17.31 -7.98
N PRO A 754 22.65 18.16 -7.07
CA PRO A 754 21.90 19.36 -7.43
C PRO A 754 22.63 20.26 -8.44
N SER A 755 23.96 20.41 -8.31
CA SER A 755 24.80 21.19 -9.24
C SER A 755 24.82 20.64 -10.67
N GLU A 756 24.84 19.31 -10.82
CA GLU A 756 24.83 18.67 -12.13
C GLU A 756 23.43 18.76 -12.78
N ARG A 757 22.37 18.63 -11.99
CA ARG A 757 20.99 18.84 -12.46
C ARG A 757 20.81 20.27 -12.97
N GLU A 758 21.33 21.25 -12.25
CA GLU A 758 21.29 22.66 -12.66
C GLU A 758 22.11 22.90 -13.93
N ALA A 759 23.30 22.31 -14.05
CA ALA A 759 24.10 22.37 -15.25
C ALA A 759 23.37 21.79 -16.47
N LEU A 760 22.72 20.63 -16.30
CA LEU A 760 21.93 19.99 -17.36
C LEU A 760 20.75 20.88 -17.80
N ARG A 761 20.03 21.47 -16.85
CA ARG A 761 18.95 22.42 -17.11
C ARG A 761 19.44 23.64 -17.89
N ASN A 762 20.57 24.20 -17.50
CA ASN A 762 21.17 25.36 -18.19
C ASN A 762 21.63 25.00 -19.61
N GLN A 763 22.18 23.80 -19.80
CA GLN A 763 22.52 23.28 -21.12
C GLN A 763 21.31 23.18 -22.05
N PHE A 764 20.18 22.69 -21.52
CA PHE A 764 18.94 22.65 -22.29
C PHE A 764 18.45 24.06 -22.64
N LYS A 765 18.42 24.98 -21.67
CA LYS A 765 18.01 26.38 -21.89
C LYS A 765 18.88 27.07 -22.97
N SER A 766 20.19 26.84 -22.96
CA SER A 766 21.08 27.39 -24.00
C SER A 766 20.76 26.82 -25.38
N THR A 767 20.51 25.50 -25.46
CA THR A 767 20.13 24.84 -26.73
C THR A 767 18.84 25.40 -27.31
N LEU A 768 17.87 25.69 -26.43
CA LEU A 768 16.58 26.29 -26.82
C LEU A 768 16.79 27.73 -27.38
N THR A 769 17.60 28.55 -26.71
CA THR A 769 17.91 29.94 -27.10
C THR A 769 18.74 30.01 -28.39
N GLU A 770 19.64 29.10 -28.62
CA GLU A 770 20.47 29.06 -29.85
C GLU A 770 19.67 28.61 -31.09
N SER A 771 18.56 27.92 -30.88
CA SER A 771 17.71 27.34 -31.94
C SER A 771 16.52 28.24 -32.30
N GLN A 772 16.16 29.20 -31.44
CA GLN A 772 15.20 30.27 -31.71
C GLN A 772 15.86 31.47 -32.42
#